data_555be63de264fa636fb1256ed29b16d0
#
_entry.id   555be63de264fa636fb1256ed29b16d0
#
_cell.length_a   1.000
_cell.length_b   1.000
_cell.length_c   1.000
_cell.angle_alpha   90.00
_cell.angle_beta   90.00
_cell.angle_gamma   90.00
#
_symmetry.space_group_name_H-M   'P 1'
#
loop_
_entity.id
_entity.type
_entity.pdbx_description
1 polymer ?
#
loop_
_entity_poly.entity_id
_entity_poly.type
_entity_poly.pdbx_seq_one_letter_code
_entity_poly.pdbx_strand_id
1 'polypeptide(L)'
;MANDKITIHGARAHNLKNIDVTIPRDKFVVVTGLSGSGKSSLAFDTLYAEGQRRYVESLSAYARQFLGQMDKPDVDSIDGLSPAISIDQKTTSKNPRSTVGTVTEINDYLRLLFARVGHPICPNDHIEITSQSVDQMADQVMALPERTKIQVLAPIVVKKKGQHKKIFERIQKEGYVRVRVDGEIYDLSEVPELEKNKKHDIAIVIDRIIVKEGIRSRLFDSLEAALRLADGYALVDVIGEEEMLFSEHYACPYCGFTVGELEPRLFSFNAPFGACPDCDGLGVKLEVDQDLVIPDRTKTLSQGAIVPWNPISSQYYPQMLAQACESFGIDLDTPFEELPEEHQDIILNGTDDLFHFHYENDFGGVRDVETTFEGVLKNIERRYHDTNSDFTREQMRLYMTELTCQTCKGYRLNPQALSVQINGTNIGQTNELSIQKAVDFFSNLTLSEQEKVIAKPILKEVNDRLSFLENVGLDYLTLSRASGTLSGGEAQRIRLATQIGSNLSGVLYILDEPSIGLHQRDNDRLIGSLKKMRDLGNTLVVVEHDEDTMWAADYLIDVGPGAGEQGGQIVAAGTPEEVANDENSLTGKYLSGKKSIPVPKERRKGNGKAIKITGASENNLKNISVELLGEFVAVTGVSGSGKSTLVNSILKKSLAQKLNKNSAKPGKFKTISGYESIEKIIDIDQSPIGRTPRSNPATYTSVFDDIRGLFAQTNEAKMRGYKKGRFSFNVKGGRCEACRGDGIIKIEMHFLPDVYVPCEVCHGKRYNSETLEVHYKGKSIADILEMTVEDAVEFFKHIPKIHRKLQTIVDVGLGYVTMGQPATTLSGGEAQRMKLASELHKISNGKNFYILDEPTTGLHSDDIARLLHVLQRLVDAGNTVLVIEHNLDVIKTADYIIDLGPEGGEGGGTILATGTPEEIINVKESYTGHYLKKIMV
;
A
#
# COMPACT_ATOMS: atom_id res chain seq x y z
N MET A 1 20.13 -26.13 -33.46
CA MET A 1 18.86 -26.65 -32.96
C MET A 1 18.41 -25.75 -31.84
N ALA A 2 17.25 -25.19 -31.91
CA ALA A 2 16.70 -24.41 -30.79
C ALA A 2 16.58 -25.36 -29.58
N ASN A 3 17.05 -24.91 -28.41
CA ASN A 3 17.00 -25.73 -27.21
C ASN A 3 15.56 -25.70 -26.67
N ASP A 4 14.79 -26.76 -26.91
CA ASP A 4 13.35 -26.84 -26.59
C ASP A 4 13.10 -27.01 -25.08
N LYS A 5 14.16 -27.08 -24.29
CA LYS A 5 14.11 -27.38 -22.86
C LYS A 5 15.09 -26.52 -22.07
N ILE A 6 14.73 -26.21 -20.82
CA ILE A 6 15.64 -25.74 -19.79
C ILE A 6 16.00 -26.96 -18.95
N THR A 7 17.28 -27.27 -18.80
CA THR A 7 17.73 -28.39 -17.99
C THR A 7 18.56 -27.89 -16.82
N ILE A 8 18.13 -28.21 -15.61
CA ILE A 8 18.80 -27.90 -14.36
C ILE A 8 19.51 -29.17 -13.90
N HIS A 9 20.81 -29.10 -13.61
CA HIS A 9 21.61 -30.21 -13.07
C HIS A 9 22.14 -29.88 -11.69
N GLY A 10 21.87 -30.78 -10.74
CA GLY A 10 22.45 -30.73 -9.40
C GLY A 10 22.04 -29.54 -8.58
N ALA A 11 20.74 -29.17 -8.54
CA ALA A 11 20.25 -28.06 -7.71
C ALA A 11 20.25 -28.46 -6.23
N ARG A 12 20.89 -27.63 -5.40
CA ARG A 12 21.07 -27.84 -3.95
C ARG A 12 20.71 -26.64 -3.09
N ALA A 13 20.08 -25.63 -3.68
CA ALA A 13 19.66 -24.44 -2.94
C ALA A 13 18.71 -24.79 -1.78
N HIS A 14 19.02 -24.32 -0.59
CA HIS A 14 18.27 -24.58 0.64
C HIS A 14 18.05 -26.07 0.93
N ASN A 15 16.79 -26.55 0.82
CA ASN A 15 16.44 -27.94 1.10
C ASN A 15 16.45 -28.85 -0.13
N LEU A 16 16.82 -28.34 -1.32
CA LEU A 16 16.89 -29.16 -2.53
C LEU A 16 17.99 -30.21 -2.43
N LYS A 17 17.65 -31.45 -2.79
CA LYS A 17 18.51 -32.64 -2.61
C LYS A 17 19.25 -33.02 -3.87
N ASN A 18 20.09 -32.12 -4.40
CA ASN A 18 20.90 -32.37 -5.61
C ASN A 18 20.05 -32.89 -6.77
N ILE A 19 19.00 -32.15 -7.10
CA ILE A 19 17.99 -32.57 -8.06
C ILE A 19 18.32 -32.15 -9.49
N ASP A 20 17.92 -32.99 -10.43
CA ASP A 20 17.91 -32.70 -11.86
C ASP A 20 16.47 -32.46 -12.31
N VAL A 21 16.23 -31.35 -13.06
CA VAL A 21 14.90 -30.97 -13.52
C VAL A 21 14.95 -30.52 -14.96
N THR A 22 14.00 -31.00 -15.75
CA THR A 22 13.79 -30.54 -17.13
C THR A 22 12.49 -29.80 -17.26
N ILE A 23 12.54 -28.54 -17.74
CA ILE A 23 11.41 -27.65 -17.94
C ILE A 23 11.24 -27.41 -19.43
N PRO A 24 10.09 -27.75 -20.04
CA PRO A 24 9.84 -27.46 -21.45
C PRO A 24 9.75 -25.96 -21.69
N ARG A 25 10.35 -25.45 -22.77
CA ARG A 25 10.27 -24.05 -23.18
C ARG A 25 8.97 -23.75 -23.90
N ASP A 26 8.61 -22.48 -23.93
CA ASP A 26 7.40 -21.94 -24.57
C ASP A 26 6.12 -22.65 -24.09
N LYS A 27 6.13 -23.03 -22.81
CA LYS A 27 5.04 -23.73 -22.11
C LYS A 27 4.66 -23.00 -20.83
N PHE A 28 3.43 -23.26 -20.40
CA PHE A 28 2.93 -22.88 -19.09
C PHE A 28 3.21 -24.02 -18.10
N VAL A 29 4.21 -23.84 -17.25
CA VAL A 29 4.70 -24.84 -16.30
C VAL A 29 4.30 -24.42 -14.89
N VAL A 30 3.68 -25.31 -14.13
CA VAL A 30 3.35 -25.09 -12.72
C VAL A 30 4.27 -25.93 -11.84
N VAL A 31 4.88 -25.28 -10.83
CA VAL A 31 5.65 -25.92 -9.76
C VAL A 31 4.77 -25.95 -8.51
N THR A 32 4.46 -27.15 -8.04
CA THR A 32 3.53 -27.37 -6.90
C THR A 32 4.15 -28.27 -5.84
N GLY A 33 3.43 -28.51 -4.75
CA GLY A 33 3.85 -29.36 -3.62
C GLY A 33 3.54 -28.71 -2.26
N LEU A 34 3.80 -29.36 -1.16
CA LEU A 34 3.57 -28.89 0.20
C LEU A 34 4.27 -27.58 0.52
N SER A 35 3.74 -26.81 1.47
CA SER A 35 4.46 -25.65 2.01
C SER A 35 5.81 -26.08 2.59
N GLY A 36 6.90 -25.35 2.23
CA GLY A 36 8.26 -25.71 2.65
C GLY A 36 8.88 -26.91 1.92
N SER A 37 8.28 -27.42 0.84
CA SER A 37 8.83 -28.54 0.07
C SER A 37 10.03 -28.19 -0.82
N GLY A 38 10.31 -26.90 -1.07
CA GLY A 38 11.43 -26.44 -1.91
C GLY A 38 11.01 -25.82 -3.26
N LYS A 39 9.73 -25.56 -3.50
CA LYS A 39 9.22 -24.93 -4.73
C LYS A 39 9.87 -23.60 -5.04
N SER A 40 9.87 -22.69 -4.07
CA SER A 40 10.46 -21.37 -4.23
C SER A 40 11.98 -21.45 -4.37
N SER A 41 12.63 -22.41 -3.69
CA SER A 41 14.06 -22.66 -3.84
C SER A 41 14.42 -23.09 -5.27
N LEU A 42 13.57 -23.89 -5.91
CA LEU A 42 13.75 -24.28 -7.32
C LEU A 42 13.48 -23.11 -8.28
N ALA A 43 12.33 -22.45 -8.12
CA ALA A 43 11.87 -21.44 -9.08
C ALA A 43 12.63 -20.10 -8.92
N PHE A 44 12.78 -19.59 -7.69
CA PHE A 44 13.38 -18.27 -7.45
C PHE A 44 14.87 -18.36 -7.10
N ASP A 45 15.25 -19.15 -6.09
CA ASP A 45 16.63 -19.18 -5.60
C ASP A 45 17.58 -19.96 -6.53
N THR A 46 17.07 -20.77 -7.46
CA THR A 46 17.87 -21.49 -8.47
C THR A 46 17.65 -20.94 -9.87
N LEU A 47 16.46 -21.08 -10.44
CA LEU A 47 16.19 -20.77 -11.85
C LEU A 47 16.25 -19.27 -12.14
N TYR A 48 15.51 -18.46 -11.37
CA TYR A 48 15.51 -17.00 -11.52
C TYR A 48 16.87 -16.40 -11.18
N ALA A 49 17.45 -16.79 -10.05
CA ALA A 49 18.73 -16.27 -9.59
C ALA A 49 19.84 -16.46 -10.63
N GLU A 50 19.93 -17.64 -11.24
CA GLU A 50 20.91 -17.89 -12.30
C GLU A 50 20.60 -17.12 -13.60
N GLY A 51 19.31 -16.99 -13.97
CA GLY A 51 18.90 -16.21 -15.12
C GLY A 51 19.24 -14.73 -14.99
N GLN A 52 18.98 -14.16 -13.81
CA GLN A 52 19.31 -12.78 -13.51
C GLN A 52 20.82 -12.56 -13.42
N ARG A 53 21.56 -13.49 -12.78
CA ARG A 53 23.03 -13.45 -12.69
C ARG A 53 23.66 -13.38 -14.08
N ARG A 54 23.28 -14.27 -15.00
CA ARG A 54 23.79 -14.27 -16.39
C ARG A 54 23.45 -13.00 -17.14
N TYR A 55 22.24 -12.45 -16.92
CA TYR A 55 21.85 -11.18 -17.52
C TYR A 55 22.75 -10.05 -17.03
N VAL A 56 22.93 -9.93 -15.71
CA VAL A 56 23.78 -8.90 -15.10
C VAL A 56 25.24 -9.05 -15.56
N GLU A 57 25.77 -10.27 -15.67
CA GLU A 57 27.12 -10.52 -16.17
C GLU A 57 27.30 -10.09 -17.63
N SER A 58 26.25 -10.12 -18.44
CA SER A 58 26.28 -9.66 -19.84
C SER A 58 26.35 -8.13 -19.99
N LEU A 59 26.06 -7.39 -18.93
CA LEU A 59 26.08 -5.93 -18.92
C LEU A 59 27.52 -5.37 -18.83
N SER A 60 27.67 -4.08 -19.15
CA SER A 60 28.95 -3.38 -19.01
C SER A 60 29.46 -3.39 -17.56
N ALA A 61 30.78 -3.30 -17.37
CA ALA A 61 31.39 -3.24 -16.03
C ALA A 61 30.85 -2.08 -15.18
N TYR A 62 30.50 -0.96 -15.82
CA TYR A 62 29.88 0.19 -15.17
C TYR A 62 28.47 -0.15 -14.63
N ALA A 63 27.61 -0.75 -15.45
CA ALA A 63 26.26 -1.15 -15.05
C ALA A 63 26.29 -2.20 -13.92
N ARG A 64 27.25 -3.13 -13.95
CA ARG A 64 27.45 -4.14 -12.88
C ARG A 64 27.80 -3.54 -11.52
N GLN A 65 28.52 -2.41 -11.49
CA GLN A 65 28.82 -1.70 -10.22
C GLN A 65 27.55 -1.19 -9.52
N PHE A 66 26.52 -0.83 -10.28
CA PHE A 66 25.25 -0.35 -9.71
C PHE A 66 24.30 -1.47 -9.33
N LEU A 67 24.34 -2.60 -10.03
CA LEU A 67 23.42 -3.73 -9.80
C LEU A 67 23.92 -4.72 -8.73
N GLY A 68 25.17 -4.58 -8.31
CA GLY A 68 25.79 -5.48 -7.35
C GLY A 68 26.23 -6.81 -8.00
N GLN A 69 27.07 -7.54 -7.29
CA GLN A 69 27.50 -8.89 -7.68
C GLN A 69 26.47 -9.86 -7.08
N MET A 70 25.82 -10.65 -7.93
CA MET A 70 24.88 -11.68 -7.49
C MET A 70 25.63 -12.97 -7.19
N ASP A 71 25.31 -13.58 -6.07
CA ASP A 71 25.86 -14.89 -5.73
C ASP A 71 25.37 -15.95 -6.72
N LYS A 72 26.27 -16.85 -7.10
CA LYS A 72 25.91 -18.01 -7.92
C LYS A 72 25.04 -18.96 -7.09
N PRO A 73 23.84 -19.34 -7.57
CA PRO A 73 23.05 -20.34 -6.86
C PRO A 73 23.81 -21.68 -6.79
N ASP A 74 23.53 -22.47 -5.76
CA ASP A 74 24.13 -23.78 -5.58
C ASP A 74 23.51 -24.78 -6.56
N VAL A 75 24.06 -24.80 -7.76
CA VAL A 75 23.67 -25.65 -8.91
C VAL A 75 24.88 -25.96 -9.77
N ASP A 76 24.92 -27.15 -10.30
CA ASP A 76 26.05 -27.56 -11.18
C ASP A 76 25.99 -26.79 -12.50
N SER A 77 24.88 -26.87 -13.21
CA SER A 77 24.65 -26.13 -14.46
C SER A 77 23.14 -25.94 -14.74
N ILE A 78 22.81 -24.89 -15.52
CA ILE A 78 21.50 -24.71 -16.12
C ILE A 78 21.69 -24.42 -17.62
N ASP A 79 21.14 -25.29 -18.46
CA ASP A 79 21.20 -25.16 -19.91
C ASP A 79 19.87 -24.67 -20.47
N GLY A 80 19.90 -23.96 -21.62
CA GLY A 80 18.71 -23.48 -22.32
C GLY A 80 17.99 -22.31 -21.66
N LEU A 81 18.64 -21.62 -20.72
CA LEU A 81 18.02 -20.50 -19.95
C LEU A 81 17.85 -19.27 -20.84
N SER A 82 16.64 -18.69 -20.78
CA SER A 82 16.29 -17.39 -21.37
C SER A 82 16.45 -16.26 -20.35
N PRO A 83 16.46 -14.97 -20.78
CA PRO A 83 16.34 -13.85 -19.83
C PRO A 83 15.13 -14.05 -18.92
N ALA A 84 15.35 -13.92 -17.60
CA ALA A 84 14.34 -14.24 -16.60
C ALA A 84 13.76 -12.97 -15.96
N ILE A 85 12.46 -12.93 -15.80
CA ILE A 85 11.70 -11.88 -15.10
C ILE A 85 10.90 -12.54 -13.97
N SER A 86 11.05 -12.03 -12.76
CA SER A 86 10.31 -12.48 -11.59
C SER A 86 9.14 -11.53 -11.28
N ILE A 87 8.00 -12.11 -10.96
CA ILE A 87 6.81 -11.41 -10.49
C ILE A 87 6.41 -12.02 -9.14
N ASP A 88 7.04 -11.52 -8.08
CA ASP A 88 6.84 -11.96 -6.71
C ASP A 88 5.79 -11.12 -5.96
N GLN A 89 5.40 -11.58 -4.76
CA GLN A 89 4.45 -10.88 -3.90
C GLN A 89 5.11 -9.80 -3.03
N LYS A 90 6.45 -9.71 -3.02
CA LYS A 90 7.17 -8.85 -2.08
C LYS A 90 6.94 -7.37 -2.37
N THR A 91 6.46 -6.68 -1.34
CA THR A 91 6.42 -5.24 -1.13
C THR A 91 5.62 -4.39 -2.09
N THR A 92 4.42 -4.03 -1.64
CA THR A 92 3.79 -2.77 -2.06
C THR A 92 4.71 -1.61 -1.69
N SER A 93 4.93 -0.70 -2.64
CA SER A 93 5.67 0.53 -2.38
C SER A 93 4.97 1.30 -1.26
N LYS A 94 5.67 1.59 -0.17
CA LYS A 94 5.17 2.45 0.92
C LYS A 94 5.23 3.94 0.58
N ASN A 95 5.65 4.29 -0.64
CA ASN A 95 5.69 5.67 -1.07
C ASN A 95 4.26 6.20 -1.25
N PRO A 96 3.82 7.22 -0.49
CA PRO A 96 2.45 7.75 -0.56
C PRO A 96 2.14 8.44 -1.91
N ARG A 97 3.16 8.75 -2.70
CA ARG A 97 3.03 9.33 -4.04
C ARG A 97 2.86 8.30 -5.14
N SER A 98 3.05 7.02 -4.84
CA SER A 98 2.89 5.94 -5.80
C SER A 98 1.41 5.55 -5.90
N THR A 99 0.86 5.56 -7.11
CA THR A 99 -0.54 5.19 -7.41
C THR A 99 -0.59 4.09 -8.46
N VAL A 100 -1.74 3.45 -8.63
CA VAL A 100 -1.95 2.48 -9.74
C VAL A 100 -1.57 3.11 -11.06
N GLY A 101 -2.06 4.32 -11.35
CA GLY A 101 -1.76 5.03 -12.60
C GLY A 101 -0.28 5.31 -12.84
N THR A 102 0.51 5.58 -11.77
CA THR A 102 1.95 5.82 -11.90
C THR A 102 2.75 4.53 -12.06
N VAL A 103 2.37 3.46 -11.37
CA VAL A 103 3.06 2.16 -11.44
C VAL A 103 2.84 1.48 -12.80
N THR A 104 1.67 1.70 -13.40
CA THR A 104 1.33 1.18 -14.73
C THR A 104 1.76 2.08 -15.87
N GLU A 105 2.39 3.21 -15.58
CA GLU A 105 2.79 4.24 -16.54
C GLU A 105 1.60 4.92 -17.29
N ILE A 106 0.36 4.51 -17.01
CA ILE A 106 -0.84 5.09 -17.63
C ILE A 106 -0.88 6.59 -17.39
N ASN A 107 -0.51 7.04 -16.18
CA ASN A 107 -0.52 8.45 -15.82
C ASN A 107 0.43 9.30 -16.69
N ASP A 108 1.54 8.75 -17.19
CA ASP A 108 2.46 9.45 -18.07
C ASP A 108 1.83 9.70 -19.46
N TYR A 109 1.09 8.73 -19.96
CA TYR A 109 0.32 8.90 -21.19
C TYR A 109 -0.87 9.86 -21.02
N LEU A 110 -1.55 9.83 -19.87
CA LEU A 110 -2.62 10.78 -19.56
C LEU A 110 -2.08 12.22 -19.49
N ARG A 111 -0.94 12.43 -18.85
CA ARG A 111 -0.28 13.74 -18.80
C ARG A 111 0.02 14.27 -20.20
N LEU A 112 0.51 13.39 -21.09
CA LEU A 112 0.75 13.74 -22.49
C LEU A 112 -0.55 14.03 -23.23
N LEU A 113 -1.60 13.23 -23.02
CA LEU A 113 -2.90 13.41 -23.63
C LEU A 113 -3.52 14.75 -23.25
N PHE A 114 -3.60 15.06 -21.95
CA PHE A 114 -4.15 16.31 -21.46
C PHE A 114 -3.34 17.55 -21.89
N ALA A 115 -2.02 17.41 -22.03
CA ALA A 115 -1.17 18.49 -22.54
C ALA A 115 -1.36 18.76 -24.03
N ARG A 116 -1.83 17.79 -24.82
CA ARG A 116 -1.91 17.90 -26.30
C ARG A 116 -3.32 18.14 -26.82
N VAL A 117 -4.33 17.56 -26.17
CA VAL A 117 -5.75 17.68 -26.62
C VAL A 117 -6.67 18.17 -25.49
N GLY A 118 -6.13 18.61 -24.38
CA GLY A 118 -6.91 19.17 -23.29
C GLY A 118 -7.28 20.64 -23.52
N HIS A 119 -8.50 21.02 -23.14
CA HIS A 119 -9.05 22.36 -23.23
C HIS A 119 -9.08 23.00 -21.84
N PRO A 120 -8.33 24.08 -21.59
CA PRO A 120 -8.41 24.82 -20.35
C PRO A 120 -9.77 25.51 -20.20
N ILE A 121 -10.45 25.28 -19.10
CA ILE A 121 -11.72 25.91 -18.75
C ILE A 121 -11.51 26.77 -17.51
N CYS A 122 -11.93 28.03 -17.56
CA CYS A 122 -11.84 28.92 -16.39
C CYS A 122 -12.68 28.35 -15.24
N PRO A 123 -12.10 28.11 -14.05
CA PRO A 123 -12.86 27.58 -12.91
C PRO A 123 -13.89 28.60 -12.34
N ASN A 124 -13.71 29.90 -12.62
CA ASN A 124 -14.57 30.96 -12.10
C ASN A 124 -15.67 31.33 -13.09
N ASP A 125 -15.33 31.48 -14.36
CA ASP A 125 -16.24 31.98 -15.39
C ASP A 125 -16.80 30.88 -16.30
N HIS A 126 -16.30 29.66 -16.17
CA HIS A 126 -16.72 28.45 -16.92
C HIS A 126 -16.63 28.59 -18.44
N ILE A 127 -15.71 29.42 -18.96
CA ILE A 127 -15.43 29.58 -20.37
C ILE A 127 -14.12 28.86 -20.77
N GLU A 128 -14.03 28.45 -22.00
CA GLU A 128 -12.80 27.92 -22.53
C GLU A 128 -11.75 29.02 -22.65
N ILE A 129 -10.55 28.76 -22.16
CA ILE A 129 -9.41 29.67 -22.21
C ILE A 129 -8.54 29.26 -23.41
N THR A 130 -8.38 30.14 -24.37
CA THR A 130 -7.54 29.90 -25.54
C THR A 130 -6.31 30.80 -25.50
N SER A 131 -5.17 30.31 -25.96
CA SER A 131 -4.05 31.16 -26.33
C SER A 131 -4.31 31.76 -27.71
N GLN A 132 -4.02 33.02 -27.86
CA GLN A 132 -4.25 33.70 -29.11
C GLN A 132 -2.92 34.00 -29.81
N SER A 133 -2.82 33.70 -31.11
CA SER A 133 -1.71 34.20 -31.91
C SER A 133 -1.84 35.70 -32.18
N VAL A 134 -0.73 36.36 -32.45
CA VAL A 134 -0.71 37.80 -32.79
C VAL A 134 -1.61 38.11 -33.98
N ASP A 135 -1.69 37.19 -34.94
CA ASP A 135 -2.60 37.30 -36.09
C ASP A 135 -4.06 37.32 -35.67
N GLN A 136 -4.46 36.42 -34.78
CA GLN A 136 -5.82 36.36 -34.24
C GLN A 136 -6.18 37.59 -33.42
N MET A 137 -5.24 38.10 -32.62
CA MET A 137 -5.42 39.35 -31.87
C MET A 137 -5.61 40.52 -32.80
N ALA A 138 -4.76 40.61 -33.84
CA ALA A 138 -4.86 41.67 -34.86
C ALA A 138 -6.20 41.61 -35.62
N ASP A 139 -6.66 40.43 -36.00
CA ASP A 139 -7.93 40.25 -36.69
C ASP A 139 -9.14 40.64 -35.81
N GLN A 140 -9.11 40.36 -34.51
CA GLN A 140 -10.15 40.79 -33.56
C GLN A 140 -10.19 42.30 -33.43
N VAL A 141 -9.04 42.96 -33.33
CA VAL A 141 -8.95 44.44 -33.28
C VAL A 141 -9.39 45.08 -34.62
N MET A 142 -9.05 44.45 -35.72
CA MET A 142 -9.47 44.93 -37.07
C MET A 142 -10.98 44.73 -37.32
N ALA A 143 -11.66 43.89 -36.57
CA ALA A 143 -13.12 43.74 -36.62
C ALA A 143 -13.88 44.88 -35.97
N LEU A 144 -13.21 45.76 -35.21
CA LEU A 144 -13.81 46.98 -34.65
C LEU A 144 -14.26 47.94 -35.76
N PRO A 145 -15.26 48.83 -35.51
CA PRO A 145 -15.73 49.79 -36.50
C PRO A 145 -14.61 50.69 -37.04
N GLU A 146 -14.69 51.02 -38.31
CA GLU A 146 -13.76 52.00 -38.93
C GLU A 146 -13.72 53.31 -38.14
N ARG A 147 -12.51 53.89 -38.01
CA ARG A 147 -12.21 55.11 -37.24
C ARG A 147 -12.23 54.97 -35.72
N THR A 148 -12.39 53.77 -35.20
CA THR A 148 -12.24 53.53 -33.76
C THR A 148 -10.80 53.86 -33.33
N LYS A 149 -10.66 54.64 -32.26
CA LYS A 149 -9.37 55.02 -31.68
C LYS A 149 -8.98 54.00 -30.63
N ILE A 150 -7.80 53.40 -30.80
CA ILE A 150 -7.27 52.40 -29.86
C ILE A 150 -5.88 52.76 -29.39
N GLN A 151 -5.52 52.26 -28.20
CA GLN A 151 -4.17 52.32 -27.69
C GLN A 151 -3.71 50.88 -27.39
N VAL A 152 -2.53 50.51 -27.91
CA VAL A 152 -1.89 49.25 -27.61
C VAL A 152 -0.99 49.46 -26.43
N LEU A 153 -1.19 48.67 -25.33
CA LEU A 153 -0.54 48.80 -24.07
C LEU A 153 0.15 47.48 -23.68
N ALA A 154 1.32 47.58 -23.04
CA ALA A 154 2.02 46.44 -22.44
C ALA A 154 1.86 46.50 -20.91
N PRO A 155 1.03 45.64 -20.26
CA PRO A 155 0.82 45.63 -18.82
C PRO A 155 2.00 44.93 -18.08
N ILE A 156 2.93 45.72 -17.55
CA ILE A 156 4.16 45.24 -16.94
C ILE A 156 4.06 45.06 -15.42
N VAL A 157 3.14 45.74 -14.75
CA VAL A 157 2.83 45.61 -13.32
C VAL A 157 1.32 45.53 -13.19
N VAL A 158 0.84 44.42 -12.57
CA VAL A 158 -0.58 44.21 -12.29
C VAL A 158 -0.77 43.98 -10.80
N LYS A 159 -1.49 44.88 -10.14
CA LYS A 159 -1.88 44.84 -8.70
C LYS A 159 -0.71 44.51 -7.75
N LYS A 160 0.53 45.02 -8.01
CA LYS A 160 1.70 44.85 -7.15
C LYS A 160 1.98 46.08 -6.31
N LYS A 161 2.32 45.90 -5.04
CA LYS A 161 2.77 46.96 -4.14
C LYS A 161 4.19 47.41 -4.46
N GLY A 162 4.47 48.68 -4.37
CA GLY A 162 5.81 49.21 -4.54
C GLY A 162 5.86 50.58 -5.26
N GLN A 163 6.97 51.29 -5.18
CA GLN A 163 7.20 52.55 -5.90
C GLN A 163 7.62 52.36 -7.37
N HIS A 164 8.00 51.17 -7.74
CA HIS A 164 8.40 50.76 -9.11
C HIS A 164 9.41 51.65 -9.84
N LYS A 165 10.23 52.47 -9.15
CA LYS A 165 11.21 53.43 -9.74
C LYS A 165 12.14 52.76 -10.76
N LYS A 166 12.67 51.54 -10.45
CA LYS A 166 13.57 50.82 -11.37
C LYS A 166 12.89 50.41 -12.66
N ILE A 167 11.57 50.19 -12.63
CA ILE A 167 10.80 49.85 -13.81
C ILE A 167 10.66 51.06 -14.73
N PHE A 168 10.34 52.23 -14.21
CA PHE A 168 10.29 53.48 -14.99
C PHE A 168 11.63 53.82 -15.60
N GLU A 169 12.75 53.68 -14.86
CA GLU A 169 14.12 53.87 -15.38
C GLU A 169 14.45 52.91 -16.54
N ARG A 170 13.98 51.63 -16.47
CA ARG A 170 14.17 50.63 -17.52
C ARG A 170 13.38 51.04 -18.78
N ILE A 171 12.09 51.36 -18.63
CA ILE A 171 11.21 51.78 -19.72
C ILE A 171 11.78 52.99 -20.44
N GLN A 172 12.30 53.99 -19.71
CA GLN A 172 12.89 55.18 -20.27
C GLN A 172 14.15 54.87 -21.09
N LYS A 173 15.00 53.95 -20.63
CA LYS A 173 16.20 53.49 -21.37
C LYS A 173 15.84 52.73 -22.64
N GLU A 174 14.72 52.03 -22.67
CA GLU A 174 14.19 51.32 -23.82
C GLU A 174 13.51 52.23 -24.83
N GLY A 175 13.42 53.58 -24.54
CA GLY A 175 12.96 54.60 -25.47
C GLY A 175 11.45 54.84 -25.46
N TYR A 176 10.71 54.31 -24.56
CA TYR A 176 9.28 54.58 -24.40
C TYR A 176 9.06 55.92 -23.70
N VAL A 177 7.97 56.61 -24.09
CA VAL A 177 7.70 58.00 -23.64
C VAL A 177 6.53 58.04 -22.65
N ARG A 178 5.58 57.14 -22.77
CA ARG A 178 4.31 57.18 -22.01
C ARG A 178 4.00 55.89 -21.31
N VAL A 179 3.41 56.05 -20.14
CA VAL A 179 2.92 54.95 -19.31
C VAL A 179 1.50 55.25 -18.82
N ARG A 180 0.70 54.22 -18.64
CA ARG A 180 -0.56 54.27 -17.92
C ARG A 180 -0.33 53.77 -16.52
N VAL A 181 -0.65 54.55 -15.51
CA VAL A 181 -0.51 54.22 -14.11
C VAL A 181 -1.88 54.36 -13.43
N ASP A 182 -2.38 53.28 -12.86
CA ASP A 182 -3.69 53.23 -12.18
C ASP A 182 -4.86 53.81 -13.01
N GLY A 183 -4.82 53.57 -14.34
CA GLY A 183 -5.84 54.00 -15.30
C GLY A 183 -5.55 55.34 -15.99
N GLU A 184 -4.64 56.17 -15.47
CA GLU A 184 -4.30 57.45 -16.05
C GLU A 184 -2.97 57.44 -16.84
N ILE A 185 -2.90 58.21 -17.94
CA ILE A 185 -1.73 58.26 -18.85
C ILE A 185 -0.85 59.43 -18.45
N TYR A 186 0.41 59.13 -18.23
CA TYR A 186 1.47 60.10 -17.92
C TYR A 186 2.62 60.03 -18.96
N ASP A 187 3.22 61.17 -19.22
CA ASP A 187 4.56 61.16 -19.80
C ASP A 187 5.54 60.66 -18.72
N LEU A 188 6.52 59.85 -19.11
CA LEU A 188 7.39 59.13 -18.20
C LEU A 188 8.17 60.05 -17.22
N SER A 189 8.40 61.31 -17.63
CA SER A 189 9.01 62.37 -16.84
C SER A 189 8.07 63.02 -15.81
N GLU A 190 6.75 62.78 -15.92
CA GLU A 190 5.73 63.45 -15.10
C GLU A 190 4.97 62.43 -14.22
N VAL A 191 5.45 61.19 -14.17
CA VAL A 191 4.81 60.14 -13.33
C VAL A 191 4.92 60.52 -11.85
N PRO A 192 3.83 60.62 -11.09
CA PRO A 192 3.87 60.93 -9.68
C PRO A 192 4.59 59.83 -8.85
N GLU A 193 5.13 60.22 -7.73
CA GLU A 193 5.76 59.24 -6.82
C GLU A 193 4.71 58.30 -6.24
N LEU A 194 4.82 56.98 -6.52
CA LEU A 194 3.86 55.97 -6.14
C LEU A 194 3.98 55.56 -4.67
N GLU A 195 2.87 55.28 -4.04
CA GLU A 195 2.81 54.85 -2.64
C GLU A 195 3.32 53.39 -2.47
N LYS A 196 4.32 53.21 -1.60
CA LYS A 196 4.98 51.90 -1.39
C LYS A 196 4.00 50.78 -0.94
N ASN A 197 2.97 51.10 -0.21
CA ASN A 197 2.05 50.15 0.41
C ASN A 197 0.75 49.94 -0.40
N LYS A 198 0.55 50.70 -1.46
CA LYS A 198 -0.62 50.60 -2.35
C LYS A 198 -0.30 49.68 -3.52
N LYS A 199 -1.29 48.96 -4.01
CA LYS A 199 -1.20 48.15 -5.24
C LYS A 199 -1.37 49.09 -6.43
N HIS A 200 -0.48 48.96 -7.42
CA HIS A 200 -0.46 49.74 -8.64
C HIS A 200 -0.58 48.87 -9.89
N ASP A 201 -1.20 49.41 -10.93
CA ASP A 201 -1.25 48.86 -12.24
C ASP A 201 -0.46 49.78 -13.19
N ILE A 202 0.57 49.23 -13.88
CA ILE A 202 1.44 50.00 -14.80
C ILE A 202 1.49 49.31 -16.13
N ALA A 203 1.12 50.03 -17.20
CA ALA A 203 1.21 49.58 -18.57
C ALA A 203 1.97 50.59 -19.45
N ILE A 204 2.85 50.10 -20.30
CA ILE A 204 3.57 50.95 -21.29
C ILE A 204 2.65 51.20 -22.47
N VAL A 205 2.50 52.46 -22.91
CA VAL A 205 1.81 52.79 -24.12
C VAL A 205 2.74 52.54 -25.31
N ILE A 206 2.44 51.48 -26.07
CA ILE A 206 3.24 51.07 -27.25
C ILE A 206 2.89 51.89 -28.48
N ASP A 207 1.60 51.98 -28.79
CA ASP A 207 1.13 52.72 -29.97
C ASP A 207 -0.28 53.25 -29.79
N ARG A 208 -0.61 54.31 -30.55
CA ARG A 208 -1.95 54.90 -30.68
C ARG A 208 -2.39 54.82 -32.13
N ILE A 209 -3.44 54.03 -32.39
CA ILE A 209 -3.85 53.62 -33.72
C ILE A 209 -5.34 54.01 -33.93
N ILE A 210 -5.65 54.37 -35.18
CA ILE A 210 -7.05 54.51 -35.62
C ILE A 210 -7.29 53.33 -36.56
N VAL A 211 -8.32 52.53 -36.27
CA VAL A 211 -8.69 51.35 -37.07
C VAL A 211 -9.14 51.83 -38.46
N LYS A 212 -8.44 51.40 -39.49
CA LYS A 212 -8.73 51.65 -40.90
C LYS A 212 -8.12 50.57 -41.79
N GLU A 213 -8.60 50.48 -43.02
CA GLU A 213 -8.00 49.54 -43.98
C GLU A 213 -6.50 49.78 -44.17
N GLY A 214 -5.69 48.73 -44.22
CA GLY A 214 -4.22 48.77 -44.41
C GLY A 214 -3.38 48.95 -43.14
N ILE A 215 -3.97 49.08 -41.96
CA ILE A 215 -3.23 49.29 -40.67
C ILE A 215 -2.76 47.99 -40.02
N ARG A 216 -3.17 46.80 -40.55
CA ARG A 216 -2.96 45.48 -39.94
C ARG A 216 -1.48 45.19 -39.61
N SER A 217 -0.56 45.53 -40.50
CA SER A 217 0.88 45.28 -40.26
C SER A 217 1.42 46.10 -39.09
N ARG A 218 1.06 47.39 -38.99
CA ARG A 218 1.46 48.26 -37.89
C ARG A 218 0.83 47.78 -36.54
N LEU A 219 -0.43 47.36 -36.59
CA LEU A 219 -1.10 46.79 -35.42
C LEU A 219 -0.43 45.50 -34.96
N PHE A 220 -0.07 44.61 -35.90
CA PHE A 220 0.67 43.39 -35.63
C PHE A 220 2.00 43.68 -34.93
N ASP A 221 2.82 44.56 -35.47
CA ASP A 221 4.12 44.98 -34.91
C ASP A 221 3.95 45.56 -33.50
N SER A 222 2.88 46.36 -33.28
CA SER A 222 2.59 46.96 -31.98
C SER A 222 2.14 45.93 -30.94
N LEU A 223 1.31 44.95 -31.33
CA LEU A 223 0.89 43.83 -30.48
C LEU A 223 2.08 42.93 -30.12
N GLU A 224 2.91 42.59 -31.11
CA GLU A 224 4.12 41.78 -30.86
C GLU A 224 5.08 42.48 -29.88
N ALA A 225 5.28 43.82 -30.03
CA ALA A 225 6.08 44.59 -29.10
C ALA A 225 5.47 44.60 -27.70
N ALA A 226 4.14 44.73 -27.55
CA ALA A 226 3.46 44.69 -26.27
C ALA A 226 3.61 43.33 -25.59
N LEU A 227 3.39 42.24 -26.31
CA LEU A 227 3.54 40.88 -25.82
C LEU A 227 4.96 40.59 -25.30
N ARG A 228 5.96 41.00 -26.07
CA ARG A 228 7.38 40.82 -25.69
C ARG A 228 7.73 41.58 -24.42
N LEU A 229 7.19 42.79 -24.18
CA LEU A 229 7.49 43.61 -23.00
C LEU A 229 6.73 43.20 -21.76
N ALA A 230 5.50 42.72 -21.93
CA ALA A 230 4.61 42.31 -20.86
C ALA A 230 4.51 40.78 -20.69
N ASP A 231 5.57 40.05 -21.08
CA ASP A 231 5.68 38.62 -20.86
C ASP A 231 4.46 37.84 -21.37
N GLY A 232 4.08 38.10 -22.66
CA GLY A 232 3.00 37.42 -23.35
C GLY A 232 1.61 38.05 -23.17
N TYR A 233 1.50 39.23 -22.59
CA TYR A 233 0.23 39.97 -22.45
C TYR A 233 0.23 41.28 -23.28
N ALA A 234 -0.90 41.57 -23.91
CA ALA A 234 -1.15 42.84 -24.57
C ALA A 234 -2.55 43.37 -24.19
N LEU A 235 -2.67 44.66 -23.95
CA LEU A 235 -3.91 45.30 -23.64
C LEU A 235 -4.24 46.31 -24.75
N VAL A 236 -5.43 46.21 -25.34
CA VAL A 236 -5.92 47.20 -26.29
C VAL A 236 -7.05 47.99 -25.65
N ASP A 237 -6.74 49.25 -25.31
CA ASP A 237 -7.70 50.18 -24.76
C ASP A 237 -8.49 50.82 -25.93
N VAL A 238 -9.76 50.54 -26.01
CA VAL A 238 -10.68 51.10 -27.00
C VAL A 238 -11.30 52.36 -26.41
N ILE A 239 -10.89 53.52 -26.89
CA ILE A 239 -11.29 54.80 -26.29
C ILE A 239 -12.82 54.99 -26.34
N GLY A 240 -13.44 54.91 -25.15
CA GLY A 240 -14.88 55.02 -24.94
C GLY A 240 -15.66 53.71 -24.90
N GLU A 241 -14.98 52.60 -24.96
CA GLU A 241 -15.54 51.22 -24.85
C GLU A 241 -14.72 50.39 -23.85
N GLU A 242 -15.04 49.11 -23.69
CA GLU A 242 -14.29 48.18 -22.82
C GLU A 242 -12.92 47.82 -23.41
N GLU A 243 -11.97 47.62 -22.50
CA GLU A 243 -10.60 47.21 -22.84
C GLU A 243 -10.56 45.75 -23.30
N MET A 244 -9.73 45.46 -24.32
CA MET A 244 -9.49 44.11 -24.82
C MET A 244 -8.15 43.61 -24.26
N LEU A 245 -8.17 42.62 -23.37
CA LEU A 245 -6.96 41.95 -22.88
C LEU A 245 -6.64 40.75 -23.78
N PHE A 246 -5.46 40.70 -24.34
CA PHE A 246 -4.94 39.62 -25.14
C PHE A 246 -3.81 38.89 -24.41
N SER A 247 -3.69 37.61 -24.65
CA SER A 247 -2.62 36.80 -24.10
C SER A 247 -2.14 35.72 -25.07
N GLU A 248 -0.84 35.57 -25.21
CA GLU A 248 -0.23 34.39 -25.82
C GLU A 248 -0.31 33.17 -24.90
N HIS A 249 -0.52 33.39 -23.60
CA HIS A 249 -0.74 32.33 -22.64
C HIS A 249 -2.22 32.03 -22.48
N TYR A 250 -2.50 30.82 -21.95
CA TYR A 250 -3.87 30.44 -21.59
C TYR A 250 -4.34 31.26 -20.37
N ALA A 251 -5.04 32.33 -20.61
CA ALA A 251 -5.55 33.24 -19.57
C ALA A 251 -7.03 33.60 -19.80
N CYS A 252 -7.81 33.64 -18.70
CA CYS A 252 -9.20 34.06 -18.73
C CYS A 252 -9.28 35.57 -18.84
N PRO A 253 -10.01 36.13 -19.86
CA PRO A 253 -10.11 37.56 -20.04
C PRO A 253 -10.93 38.29 -18.98
N TYR A 254 -11.75 37.55 -18.20
CA TYR A 254 -12.65 38.15 -17.19
C TYR A 254 -12.05 38.17 -15.79
N CYS A 255 -11.53 37.02 -15.32
CA CYS A 255 -11.01 36.93 -13.93
C CYS A 255 -9.47 36.91 -13.85
N GLY A 256 -8.78 36.87 -14.99
CA GLY A 256 -7.32 36.82 -15.02
C GLY A 256 -6.72 35.49 -14.59
N PHE A 257 -7.51 34.43 -14.46
CA PHE A 257 -7.00 33.08 -14.17
C PHE A 257 -6.12 32.59 -15.33
N THR A 258 -4.88 32.20 -15.03
CA THR A 258 -3.90 31.76 -16.03
C THR A 258 -3.52 30.31 -15.81
N VAL A 259 -3.42 29.54 -16.88
CA VAL A 259 -3.00 28.13 -16.84
C VAL A 259 -1.50 27.97 -17.12
N GLY A 260 -0.91 28.93 -17.83
CA GLY A 260 0.46 28.84 -18.31
C GLY A 260 0.57 27.93 -19.54
N GLU A 261 1.75 27.40 -19.79
CA GLU A 261 1.98 26.49 -20.91
C GLU A 261 1.41 25.09 -20.61
N LEU A 262 0.72 24.50 -21.58
CA LEU A 262 0.19 23.15 -21.49
C LEU A 262 1.28 22.12 -21.76
N GLU A 263 2.09 21.86 -20.76
CA GLU A 263 3.15 20.84 -20.81
C GLU A 263 2.81 19.62 -19.93
N PRO A 264 3.33 18.42 -20.24
CA PRO A 264 3.09 17.23 -19.42
C PRO A 264 3.50 17.37 -17.95
N ARG A 265 4.48 18.23 -17.63
CA ARG A 265 4.90 18.52 -16.23
C ARG A 265 3.82 19.21 -15.40
N LEU A 266 2.91 19.98 -16.03
CA LEU A 266 1.78 20.62 -15.35
C LEU A 266 0.84 19.59 -14.73
N PHE A 267 0.73 18.41 -15.31
CA PHE A 267 -0.16 17.34 -14.87
C PHE A 267 0.54 16.31 -13.96
N SER A 268 1.73 16.64 -13.46
CA SER A 268 2.49 15.78 -12.54
C SER A 268 2.34 16.24 -11.10
N PHE A 269 1.70 15.44 -10.28
CA PHE A 269 1.63 15.70 -8.82
C PHE A 269 2.94 15.38 -8.09
N ASN A 270 3.92 14.76 -8.77
CA ASN A 270 5.26 14.51 -8.23
C ASN A 270 6.25 15.64 -8.49
N ALA A 271 5.85 16.63 -9.29
CA ALA A 271 6.64 17.81 -9.60
C ALA A 271 6.03 19.04 -8.94
N PRO A 272 6.82 19.95 -8.33
CA PRO A 272 6.32 21.17 -7.68
C PRO A 272 5.45 22.03 -8.59
N PHE A 273 5.67 21.97 -9.91
CA PHE A 273 4.95 22.75 -10.91
C PHE A 273 3.49 22.33 -11.07
N GLY A 274 3.18 21.04 -10.93
CA GLY A 274 1.82 20.50 -11.08
C GLY A 274 1.16 20.10 -9.76
N ALA A 275 1.93 19.90 -8.70
CA ALA A 275 1.43 19.47 -7.41
C ALA A 275 0.52 20.52 -6.76
N CYS A 276 -0.48 20.07 -6.02
CA CYS A 276 -1.26 20.95 -5.14
C CYS A 276 -0.34 21.56 -4.09
N PRO A 277 -0.30 22.90 -3.93
CA PRO A 277 0.62 23.55 -3.00
C PRO A 277 0.29 23.30 -1.52
N ASP A 278 -0.96 22.92 -1.21
CA ASP A 278 -1.42 22.69 0.15
C ASP A 278 -1.08 21.30 0.70
N CYS A 279 -1.03 20.28 -0.14
CA CYS A 279 -0.74 18.92 0.24
C CYS A 279 0.50 18.34 -0.46
N ASP A 280 1.28 19.18 -1.14
CA ASP A 280 2.49 18.77 -1.88
C ASP A 280 2.29 17.57 -2.81
N GLY A 281 1.10 17.46 -3.42
CA GLY A 281 0.75 16.37 -4.32
C GLY A 281 0.35 15.05 -3.63
N LEU A 282 0.12 15.05 -2.32
CA LEU A 282 -0.31 13.85 -1.58
C LEU A 282 -1.82 13.59 -1.70
N GLY A 283 -2.64 14.64 -1.92
CA GLY A 283 -4.10 14.55 -1.97
C GLY A 283 -4.76 14.49 -0.59
N VAL A 284 -3.96 14.27 0.44
CA VAL A 284 -4.41 14.19 1.84
C VAL A 284 -3.50 15.04 2.71
N LYS A 285 -4.02 15.47 3.86
CA LYS A 285 -3.27 16.10 4.95
C LYS A 285 -3.37 15.21 6.17
N LEU A 286 -2.26 15.08 6.89
CA LEU A 286 -2.25 14.42 8.19
C LEU A 286 -2.59 15.47 9.25
N GLU A 287 -3.66 15.25 9.99
CA GLU A 287 -4.05 16.07 11.11
C GLU A 287 -4.13 15.23 12.38
N VAL A 288 -3.80 15.82 13.51
CA VAL A 288 -3.90 15.14 14.81
C VAL A 288 -5.37 14.96 15.17
N ASP A 289 -5.77 13.72 15.43
CA ASP A 289 -7.15 13.35 15.74
C ASP A 289 -7.35 13.33 17.26
N GLN A 290 -8.23 14.20 17.75
CA GLN A 290 -8.55 14.29 19.17
C GLN A 290 -9.07 12.97 19.76
N ASP A 291 -9.84 12.20 18.98
CA ASP A 291 -10.41 10.93 19.44
C ASP A 291 -9.33 9.83 19.54
N LEU A 292 -8.24 9.94 18.77
CA LEU A 292 -7.07 9.08 18.93
C LEU A 292 -6.17 9.49 20.09
N VAL A 293 -6.13 10.79 20.38
CA VAL A 293 -5.35 11.35 21.50
C VAL A 293 -6.04 11.06 22.84
N ILE A 294 -7.36 11.22 22.90
CA ILE A 294 -8.21 10.98 24.09
C ILE A 294 -9.33 9.99 23.72
N PRO A 295 -9.03 8.70 23.61
CA PRO A 295 -9.99 7.70 23.17
C PRO A 295 -11.08 7.38 24.20
N ASP A 296 -10.83 7.66 25.46
CA ASP A 296 -11.73 7.42 26.58
C ASP A 296 -11.88 8.71 27.40
N ARG A 297 -12.88 9.51 27.04
CA ARG A 297 -13.15 10.82 27.66
C ARG A 297 -13.73 10.71 29.07
N THR A 298 -14.14 9.50 29.50
CA THR A 298 -14.61 9.24 30.89
C THR A 298 -13.45 9.13 31.88
N LYS A 299 -12.22 8.98 31.38
CA LYS A 299 -11.03 8.99 32.20
C LYS A 299 -10.62 10.40 32.60
N THR A 300 -10.01 10.48 33.80
CA THR A 300 -9.37 11.70 34.26
C THR A 300 -7.97 11.87 33.68
N LEU A 301 -7.41 13.06 33.73
CA LEU A 301 -6.03 13.32 33.29
C LEU A 301 -5.02 12.52 34.11
N SER A 302 -5.25 12.37 35.41
CA SER A 302 -4.44 11.55 36.32
C SER A 302 -4.51 10.05 35.99
N GLN A 303 -5.61 9.57 35.45
CA GLN A 303 -5.78 8.19 34.99
C GLN A 303 -5.23 7.96 33.58
N GLY A 304 -4.60 8.96 32.96
CA GLY A 304 -3.99 8.88 31.66
C GLY A 304 -5.00 8.98 30.50
N ALA A 305 -5.94 9.91 30.58
CA ALA A 305 -6.86 10.19 29.45
C ALA A 305 -6.09 10.54 28.16
N ILE A 306 -4.95 11.23 28.28
CA ILE A 306 -4.08 11.61 27.15
C ILE A 306 -3.10 10.48 26.87
N VAL A 307 -3.44 9.63 25.94
CA VAL A 307 -2.64 8.41 25.63
C VAL A 307 -1.21 8.71 25.16
N PRO A 308 -0.93 9.71 24.29
CA PRO A 308 0.43 10.00 23.85
C PRO A 308 1.41 10.42 24.95
N TRP A 309 0.88 10.89 26.07
CA TRP A 309 1.65 11.39 27.21
C TRP A 309 1.67 10.42 28.41
N ASN A 310 1.12 9.23 28.23
CA ASN A 310 1.19 8.22 29.28
C ASN A 310 2.65 7.77 29.54
N PRO A 311 3.09 7.67 30.80
CA PRO A 311 4.48 7.42 31.15
C PRO A 311 4.87 5.96 30.97
N ILE A 312 5.31 5.58 29.77
CA ILE A 312 6.02 4.32 29.55
C ILE A 312 7.55 4.53 29.60
N SER A 313 8.04 5.74 29.26
CA SER A 313 9.46 6.00 29.13
C SER A 313 9.94 7.40 29.56
N SER A 314 9.05 8.34 29.86
CA SER A 314 9.44 9.70 30.27
C SER A 314 8.37 10.34 31.16
N GLN A 315 8.82 10.96 32.26
CA GLN A 315 7.98 11.73 33.19
C GLN A 315 7.80 13.19 32.78
N TYR A 316 8.42 13.62 31.70
CA TYR A 316 8.45 15.02 31.26
C TYR A 316 7.05 15.58 30.96
N TYR A 317 6.31 14.93 30.09
CA TYR A 317 4.96 15.41 29.68
C TYR A 317 3.90 15.28 30.79
N PRO A 318 3.86 14.21 31.61
CA PRO A 318 2.99 14.14 32.78
C PRO A 318 3.25 15.23 33.79
N GLN A 319 4.53 15.57 34.09
CA GLN A 319 4.90 16.66 34.98
C GLN A 319 4.53 18.02 34.39
N MET A 320 4.74 18.25 33.10
CA MET A 320 4.35 19.47 32.42
C MET A 320 2.82 19.66 32.46
N LEU A 321 2.04 18.61 32.18
CA LEU A 321 0.59 18.66 32.25
C LEU A 321 0.09 18.97 33.64
N ALA A 322 0.63 18.29 34.66
CA ALA A 322 0.21 18.52 36.04
C ALA A 322 0.42 19.96 36.49
N GLN A 323 1.59 20.54 36.20
CA GLN A 323 1.92 21.90 36.60
C GLN A 323 1.16 22.96 35.78
N ALA A 324 0.93 22.71 34.50
CA ALA A 324 0.08 23.57 33.69
C ALA A 324 -1.36 23.56 34.23
N CYS A 325 -1.90 22.39 34.54
CA CYS A 325 -3.25 22.25 35.09
C CYS A 325 -3.37 22.98 36.45
N GLU A 326 -2.37 22.85 37.32
CA GLU A 326 -2.31 23.56 38.60
C GLU A 326 -2.32 25.07 38.39
N SER A 327 -1.52 25.59 37.45
CA SER A 327 -1.40 27.00 37.14
C SER A 327 -2.70 27.59 36.56
N PHE A 328 -3.40 26.82 35.71
CA PHE A 328 -4.63 27.27 35.06
C PHE A 328 -5.92 26.86 35.82
N GLY A 329 -5.81 26.25 36.98
CA GLY A 329 -6.95 25.86 37.80
C GLY A 329 -7.76 24.71 37.24
N ILE A 330 -7.12 23.80 36.46
CA ILE A 330 -7.74 22.63 35.86
C ILE A 330 -7.61 21.45 36.84
N ASP A 331 -8.73 20.81 37.15
CA ASP A 331 -8.71 19.62 38.02
C ASP A 331 -8.30 18.37 37.27
N LEU A 332 -7.24 17.72 37.72
CA LEU A 332 -6.68 16.49 37.15
C LEU A 332 -7.54 15.24 37.37
N ASP A 333 -8.40 15.27 38.37
CA ASP A 333 -9.22 14.12 38.79
C ASP A 333 -10.68 14.21 38.35
N THR A 334 -11.04 15.24 37.60
CA THR A 334 -12.34 15.34 36.89
C THR A 334 -12.23 14.58 35.54
N PRO A 335 -13.24 13.76 35.17
CA PRO A 335 -13.30 13.15 33.84
C PRO A 335 -13.18 14.20 32.73
N PHE A 336 -12.43 13.88 31.68
CA PHE A 336 -12.13 14.85 30.61
C PHE A 336 -13.41 15.43 29.99
N GLU A 337 -14.47 14.61 29.80
CA GLU A 337 -15.76 15.06 29.24
C GLU A 337 -16.55 16.01 30.18
N GLU A 338 -16.28 16.01 31.47
CA GLU A 338 -16.90 16.84 32.47
C GLU A 338 -16.17 18.17 32.73
N LEU A 339 -14.92 18.29 32.18
CA LEU A 339 -14.17 19.54 32.25
C LEU A 339 -14.86 20.64 31.45
N PRO A 340 -14.83 21.91 31.91
CA PRO A 340 -15.29 23.06 31.13
C PRO A 340 -14.63 23.10 29.74
N GLU A 341 -15.35 23.55 28.73
CA GLU A 341 -14.83 23.62 27.33
C GLU A 341 -13.53 24.43 27.24
N GLU A 342 -13.42 25.52 28.00
CA GLU A 342 -12.21 26.34 28.09
C GLU A 342 -11.01 25.55 28.60
N HIS A 343 -11.19 24.68 29.60
CA HIS A 343 -10.15 23.83 30.14
C HIS A 343 -9.76 22.71 29.15
N GLN A 344 -10.74 22.13 28.46
CA GLN A 344 -10.50 21.15 27.39
C GLN A 344 -9.70 21.79 26.26
N ASP A 345 -10.01 23.01 25.86
CA ASP A 345 -9.31 23.74 24.80
C ASP A 345 -7.87 24.06 25.19
N ILE A 346 -7.62 24.53 26.42
CA ILE A 346 -6.26 24.73 26.94
C ILE A 346 -5.45 23.43 26.87
N ILE A 347 -6.01 22.29 27.27
CA ILE A 347 -5.33 20.99 27.24
C ILE A 347 -5.01 20.58 25.80
N LEU A 348 -5.95 20.74 24.88
CA LEU A 348 -5.82 20.30 23.49
C LEU A 348 -4.96 21.25 22.66
N ASN A 349 -5.28 22.54 22.67
CA ASN A 349 -4.75 23.56 21.76
C ASN A 349 -3.69 24.46 22.40
N GLY A 350 -3.57 24.41 23.74
CA GLY A 350 -2.62 25.22 24.48
C GLY A 350 -3.12 26.64 24.76
N THR A 351 -2.26 27.44 25.42
CA THR A 351 -2.50 28.84 25.72
C THR A 351 -1.21 29.65 25.59
N ASP A 352 -1.35 30.93 25.29
CA ASP A 352 -0.22 31.88 25.27
C ASP A 352 0.15 32.40 26.66
N ASP A 353 -0.62 32.04 27.69
CA ASP A 353 -0.34 32.42 29.08
C ASP A 353 0.88 31.65 29.59
N LEU A 354 1.71 32.38 30.35
CA LEU A 354 2.93 31.81 30.92
C LEU A 354 2.62 31.04 32.21
N PHE A 355 3.26 29.91 32.39
CA PHE A 355 3.29 29.17 33.65
C PHE A 355 4.71 28.75 33.98
N HIS A 356 4.94 28.53 35.27
CA HIS A 356 6.23 28.09 35.79
C HIS A 356 6.35 26.57 35.69
N PHE A 357 7.36 26.10 34.96
CA PHE A 357 7.60 24.68 34.75
C PHE A 357 8.92 24.25 35.39
N HIS A 358 8.82 23.40 36.41
CA HIS A 358 9.93 22.78 37.10
C HIS A 358 10.02 21.29 36.74
N TYR A 359 11.11 20.87 36.13
CA TYR A 359 11.32 19.48 35.73
C TYR A 359 12.61 18.93 36.32
N GLU A 360 12.51 17.81 37.02
CA GLU A 360 13.63 17.04 37.51
C GLU A 360 13.63 15.64 36.85
N ASN A 361 14.74 15.27 36.24
CA ASN A 361 14.88 13.95 35.63
C ASN A 361 15.47 12.93 36.63
N ASP A 362 15.34 11.63 36.32
CA ASP A 362 15.84 10.51 37.17
C ASP A 362 17.35 10.54 37.45
N PHE A 363 18.11 11.42 36.79
CA PHE A 363 19.56 11.59 36.92
C PHE A 363 19.95 12.90 37.64
N GLY A 364 18.98 13.60 38.24
CA GLY A 364 19.20 14.85 38.99
C GLY A 364 19.40 16.08 38.13
N GLY A 365 19.11 16.05 36.86
CA GLY A 365 19.08 17.23 35.98
C GLY A 365 17.82 18.04 36.21
N VAL A 366 17.96 19.33 36.59
CA VAL A 366 16.86 20.26 36.86
C VAL A 366 16.70 21.23 35.72
N ARG A 367 15.47 21.47 35.29
CA ARG A 367 15.07 22.55 34.36
C ARG A 367 13.94 23.36 35.01
N ASP A 368 14.21 24.65 35.10
CA ASP A 368 13.30 25.63 35.74
C ASP A 368 13.09 26.78 34.78
N VAL A 369 11.87 26.96 34.25
CA VAL A 369 11.61 27.92 33.17
C VAL A 369 10.15 28.41 33.19
N GLU A 370 9.96 29.71 32.92
CA GLU A 370 8.64 30.23 32.52
C GLU A 370 8.42 29.95 31.04
N THR A 371 7.30 29.28 30.73
CA THR A 371 6.97 28.87 29.36
C THR A 371 5.46 28.89 29.14
N THR A 372 5.05 28.87 27.89
CA THR A 372 3.66 28.67 27.49
C THR A 372 3.35 27.18 27.37
N PHE A 373 2.08 26.82 27.56
CA PHE A 373 1.62 25.46 27.33
C PHE A 373 1.14 25.31 25.89
N GLU A 374 1.91 24.57 25.06
CA GLU A 374 1.63 24.43 23.63
C GLU A 374 0.37 23.60 23.29
N GLY A 375 -0.16 22.85 24.27
CA GLY A 375 -1.25 21.91 24.06
C GLY A 375 -0.83 20.58 23.43
N VAL A 376 -1.67 19.58 23.61
CA VAL A 376 -1.36 18.20 23.20
C VAL A 376 -1.31 18.05 21.68
N LEU A 377 -2.26 18.65 20.96
CA LEU A 377 -2.38 18.51 19.50
C LEU A 377 -1.18 19.12 18.78
N LYS A 378 -0.84 20.37 19.12
CA LYS A 378 0.33 21.07 18.57
C LYS A 378 1.65 20.36 18.91
N ASN A 379 1.74 19.81 20.13
CA ASN A 379 2.92 19.02 20.53
C ASN A 379 3.13 17.79 19.66
N ILE A 380 2.08 17.02 19.37
CA ILE A 380 2.15 15.84 18.52
C ILE A 380 2.53 16.25 17.09
N GLU A 381 1.88 17.28 16.54
CA GLU A 381 2.15 17.79 15.20
C GLU A 381 3.61 18.25 15.06
N ARG A 382 4.10 19.08 15.98
CA ARG A 382 5.48 19.52 16.01
C ARG A 382 6.46 18.35 16.12
N ARG A 383 6.22 17.40 17.03
CA ARG A 383 7.08 16.21 17.17
C ARG A 383 7.08 15.33 15.94
N TYR A 384 6.00 15.28 15.19
CA TYR A 384 5.93 14.58 13.92
C TYR A 384 6.82 15.23 12.86
N HIS A 385 6.81 16.57 12.77
CA HIS A 385 7.56 17.30 11.76
C HIS A 385 9.04 17.47 12.11
N ASP A 386 9.36 17.79 13.36
CA ASP A 386 10.72 18.19 13.78
C ASP A 386 11.64 17.01 14.13
N THR A 387 11.11 15.80 14.29
CA THR A 387 11.92 14.66 14.70
C THR A 387 12.78 14.10 13.56
N ASN A 388 14.05 13.79 13.88
CA ASN A 388 14.94 13.02 13.01
C ASN A 388 14.84 11.50 13.23
N SER A 389 14.04 11.07 14.21
CA SER A 389 13.83 9.65 14.54
C SER A 389 12.60 9.10 13.82
N ASP A 390 12.80 8.15 12.93
CA ASP A 390 11.69 7.45 12.24
C ASP A 390 10.76 6.75 13.23
N PHE A 391 11.31 6.20 14.31
CA PHE A 391 10.52 5.59 15.38
C PHE A 391 9.57 6.61 16.04
N THR A 392 10.08 7.80 16.40
CA THR A 392 9.24 8.86 17.02
C THR A 392 8.18 9.32 16.02
N ARG A 393 8.53 9.50 14.75
CA ARG A 393 7.59 9.88 13.70
C ARG A 393 6.48 8.83 13.53
N GLU A 394 6.82 7.54 13.51
CA GLU A 394 5.82 6.46 13.47
C GLU A 394 4.91 6.46 14.72
N GLN A 395 5.47 6.72 15.92
CA GLN A 395 4.64 6.81 17.13
C GLN A 395 3.66 7.98 17.09
N MET A 396 4.09 9.16 16.63
CA MET A 396 3.19 10.32 16.51
C MET A 396 2.11 10.08 15.44
N ARG A 397 2.45 9.40 14.35
CA ARG A 397 1.50 9.06 13.29
C ARG A 397 0.31 8.22 13.76
N LEU A 398 0.47 7.45 14.84
CA LEU A 398 -0.65 6.67 15.44
C LEU A 398 -1.80 7.54 15.93
N TYR A 399 -1.54 8.82 16.20
CA TYR A 399 -2.52 9.80 16.70
C TYR A 399 -2.99 10.76 15.62
N MET A 400 -2.66 10.48 14.35
CA MET A 400 -3.01 11.32 13.21
C MET A 400 -3.96 10.59 12.27
N THR A 401 -4.89 11.33 11.68
CA THR A 401 -5.84 10.85 10.67
C THR A 401 -5.57 11.55 9.34
N GLU A 402 -5.68 10.80 8.25
CA GLU A 402 -5.57 11.35 6.90
C GLU A 402 -6.91 11.97 6.49
N LEU A 403 -6.92 13.28 6.29
CA LEU A 403 -8.06 14.03 5.77
C LEU A 403 -7.82 14.41 4.31
N THR A 404 -8.87 14.30 3.49
CA THR A 404 -8.81 14.72 2.09
C THR A 404 -8.48 16.21 2.01
N CYS A 405 -7.46 16.58 1.23
CA CYS A 405 -7.08 17.97 1.01
C CYS A 405 -8.24 18.77 0.42
N GLN A 406 -8.68 19.82 1.10
CA GLN A 406 -9.83 20.62 0.67
C GLN A 406 -9.55 21.42 -0.60
N THR A 407 -8.31 21.84 -0.82
CA THR A 407 -7.91 22.64 -1.98
C THR A 407 -7.97 21.86 -3.28
N CYS A 408 -7.37 20.64 -3.32
CA CYS A 408 -7.40 19.81 -4.51
C CYS A 408 -8.49 18.73 -4.47
N LYS A 409 -9.28 18.64 -3.41
CA LYS A 409 -10.34 17.62 -3.22
C LYS A 409 -9.85 16.18 -3.42
N GLY A 410 -8.58 15.92 -3.06
CA GLY A 410 -7.94 14.62 -3.22
C GLY A 410 -7.23 14.40 -4.57
N TYR A 411 -7.41 15.28 -5.55
CA TYR A 411 -6.87 15.10 -6.91
C TYR A 411 -5.35 15.33 -7.02
N ARG A 412 -4.67 15.76 -5.96
CA ARG A 412 -3.21 15.92 -5.84
C ARG A 412 -2.61 17.04 -6.69
N LEU A 413 -3.34 17.64 -7.61
CA LEU A 413 -2.91 18.61 -8.59
C LEU A 413 -3.35 20.03 -8.22
N ASN A 414 -2.64 21.02 -8.75
CA ASN A 414 -2.98 22.42 -8.57
C ASN A 414 -4.22 22.82 -9.41
N PRO A 415 -4.85 23.97 -9.12
CA PRO A 415 -6.04 24.43 -9.85
C PRO A 415 -5.82 24.61 -11.37
N GLN A 416 -4.60 24.96 -11.78
CA GLN A 416 -4.25 25.14 -13.18
C GLN A 416 -4.35 23.81 -13.95
N ALA A 417 -3.74 22.76 -13.43
CA ALA A 417 -3.84 21.42 -14.03
C ALA A 417 -5.28 20.90 -14.04
N LEU A 418 -6.03 21.15 -12.94
CA LEU A 418 -7.43 20.69 -12.82
C LEU A 418 -8.42 21.49 -13.67
N SER A 419 -8.02 22.68 -14.17
CA SER A 419 -8.84 23.48 -15.11
C SER A 419 -8.86 22.90 -16.53
N VAL A 420 -7.89 22.04 -16.87
CA VAL A 420 -7.79 21.45 -18.21
C VAL A 420 -8.69 20.21 -18.30
N GLN A 421 -9.56 20.17 -19.31
CA GLN A 421 -10.58 19.13 -19.46
C GLN A 421 -10.52 18.49 -20.85
N ILE A 422 -10.90 17.23 -20.92
CA ILE A 422 -11.22 16.50 -22.15
C ILE A 422 -12.63 15.94 -21.96
N ASN A 423 -13.55 16.25 -22.87
CA ASN A 423 -14.97 15.88 -22.75
C ASN A 423 -15.59 16.25 -21.37
N GLY A 424 -15.26 17.44 -20.85
CA GLY A 424 -15.79 17.93 -19.57
C GLY A 424 -15.20 17.28 -18.31
N THR A 425 -14.15 16.46 -18.45
CA THR A 425 -13.51 15.73 -17.35
C THR A 425 -12.04 16.11 -17.25
N ASN A 426 -11.57 16.49 -16.06
CA ASN A 426 -10.15 16.78 -15.83
C ASN A 426 -9.36 15.52 -15.48
N ILE A 427 -8.03 15.61 -15.50
CA ILE A 427 -7.15 14.46 -15.24
C ILE A 427 -7.33 13.88 -13.81
N GLY A 428 -7.66 14.71 -12.82
CA GLY A 428 -7.96 14.23 -11.46
C GLY A 428 -9.20 13.35 -11.43
N GLN A 429 -10.29 13.83 -12.04
CA GLN A 429 -11.53 13.06 -12.19
C GLN A 429 -11.34 11.78 -13.01
N THR A 430 -10.54 11.86 -14.07
CA THR A 430 -10.21 10.69 -14.90
C THR A 430 -9.47 9.62 -14.08
N ASN A 431 -8.55 10.02 -13.19
CA ASN A 431 -7.84 9.10 -12.32
C ASN A 431 -8.75 8.44 -11.25
N GLU A 432 -9.87 9.06 -10.89
CA GLU A 432 -10.87 8.49 -9.98
C GLU A 432 -11.81 7.47 -10.64
N LEU A 433 -11.83 7.41 -11.95
CA LEU A 433 -12.59 6.38 -12.65
C LEU A 433 -12.06 4.99 -12.31
N SER A 434 -12.96 4.02 -12.13
CA SER A 434 -12.54 2.61 -12.13
C SER A 434 -11.95 2.25 -13.49
N ILE A 435 -11.05 1.26 -13.51
CA ILE A 435 -10.39 0.82 -14.76
C ILE A 435 -11.44 0.52 -15.84
N GLN A 436 -12.54 -0.16 -15.48
CA GLN A 436 -13.63 -0.42 -16.41
C GLN A 436 -14.26 0.86 -16.97
N LYS A 437 -14.59 1.83 -16.12
CA LYS A 437 -15.12 3.13 -16.57
C LYS A 437 -14.10 3.94 -17.37
N ALA A 438 -12.82 3.81 -17.04
CA ALA A 438 -11.76 4.46 -17.78
C ALA A 438 -11.64 3.90 -19.22
N VAL A 439 -11.74 2.56 -19.39
CA VAL A 439 -11.82 1.92 -20.73
C VAL A 439 -12.99 2.49 -21.52
N ASP A 440 -14.18 2.55 -20.92
CA ASP A 440 -15.35 3.11 -21.61
C ASP A 440 -15.15 4.59 -21.96
N PHE A 441 -14.62 5.39 -21.04
CA PHE A 441 -14.36 6.80 -21.25
C PHE A 441 -13.40 7.07 -22.42
N PHE A 442 -12.23 6.40 -22.42
CA PHE A 442 -11.20 6.60 -23.46
C PHE A 442 -11.60 6.02 -24.82
N SER A 443 -12.44 4.98 -24.82
CA SER A 443 -12.96 4.40 -26.08
C SER A 443 -14.02 5.27 -26.76
N ASN A 444 -14.72 6.12 -25.98
CA ASN A 444 -15.85 6.94 -26.46
C ASN A 444 -15.56 8.44 -26.50
N LEU A 445 -14.28 8.85 -26.51
CA LEU A 445 -13.90 10.25 -26.53
C LEU A 445 -14.37 10.94 -27.84
N THR A 446 -15.03 12.07 -27.67
CA THR A 446 -15.42 12.94 -28.80
C THR A 446 -14.31 13.95 -29.04
N LEU A 447 -13.56 13.79 -30.12
CA LEU A 447 -12.42 14.60 -30.50
C LEU A 447 -12.63 15.15 -31.92
N SER A 448 -12.10 16.34 -32.19
CA SER A 448 -12.00 16.87 -33.57
C SER A 448 -11.07 16.00 -34.43
N GLU A 449 -11.13 16.12 -35.74
CA GLU A 449 -10.28 15.33 -36.65
C GLU A 449 -8.78 15.56 -36.43
N GLN A 450 -8.38 16.76 -36.07
CA GLN A 450 -6.99 17.08 -35.75
C GLN A 450 -6.56 16.42 -34.42
N GLU A 451 -7.39 16.51 -33.40
CA GLU A 451 -7.13 15.90 -32.09
C GLU A 451 -7.10 14.38 -32.18
N LYS A 452 -7.94 13.74 -32.99
CA LYS A 452 -7.91 12.30 -33.25
C LYS A 452 -6.56 11.83 -33.74
N VAL A 453 -5.94 12.59 -34.66
CA VAL A 453 -4.61 12.24 -35.19
C VAL A 453 -3.55 12.30 -34.10
N ILE A 454 -3.60 13.32 -33.23
CA ILE A 454 -2.66 13.52 -32.12
C ILE A 454 -2.90 12.46 -31.02
N ALA A 455 -4.14 12.22 -30.66
CA ALA A 455 -4.50 11.35 -29.55
C ALA A 455 -4.37 9.85 -29.86
N LYS A 456 -4.52 9.45 -31.13
CA LYS A 456 -4.54 8.04 -31.55
C LYS A 456 -3.39 7.18 -31.01
N PRO A 457 -2.10 7.55 -31.14
CA PRO A 457 -1.01 6.74 -30.59
C PRO A 457 -1.03 6.69 -29.06
N ILE A 458 -1.42 7.79 -28.40
CA ILE A 458 -1.48 7.88 -26.93
C ILE A 458 -2.63 7.00 -26.39
N LEU A 459 -3.82 7.13 -26.99
CA LEU A 459 -5.00 6.37 -26.61
C LEU A 459 -4.82 4.87 -26.82
N LYS A 460 -4.08 4.48 -27.85
CA LYS A 460 -3.73 3.07 -28.05
C LYS A 460 -2.99 2.53 -26.84
N GLU A 461 -1.94 3.21 -26.38
CA GLU A 461 -1.14 2.79 -25.24
C GLU A 461 -1.95 2.78 -23.93
N VAL A 462 -2.81 3.80 -23.73
CA VAL A 462 -3.69 3.87 -22.56
C VAL A 462 -4.68 2.70 -22.54
N ASN A 463 -5.38 2.46 -23.67
CA ASN A 463 -6.38 1.41 -23.77
C ASN A 463 -5.77 0.01 -23.67
N ASP A 464 -4.60 -0.23 -24.26
CA ASP A 464 -3.89 -1.50 -24.15
C ASP A 464 -3.57 -1.80 -22.66
N ARG A 465 -3.00 -0.83 -21.93
CA ARG A 465 -2.67 -1.00 -20.49
C ARG A 465 -3.91 -1.17 -19.62
N LEU A 466 -4.97 -0.39 -19.86
CA LEU A 466 -6.23 -0.55 -19.13
C LEU A 466 -6.85 -1.93 -19.38
N SER A 467 -6.85 -2.39 -20.64
CA SER A 467 -7.36 -3.72 -20.99
C SER A 467 -6.57 -4.86 -20.32
N PHE A 468 -5.25 -4.70 -20.16
CA PHE A 468 -4.46 -5.69 -19.41
C PHE A 468 -4.83 -5.74 -17.93
N LEU A 469 -5.07 -4.57 -17.30
CA LEU A 469 -5.52 -4.51 -15.91
C LEU A 469 -6.91 -5.15 -15.73
N GLU A 470 -7.82 -4.92 -16.68
CA GLU A 470 -9.14 -5.55 -16.71
C GLU A 470 -9.03 -7.08 -16.85
N ASN A 471 -8.18 -7.55 -17.75
CA ASN A 471 -7.98 -8.98 -18.01
C ASN A 471 -7.38 -9.75 -16.81
N VAL A 472 -6.65 -9.08 -15.92
CA VAL A 472 -6.14 -9.70 -14.68
C VAL A 472 -7.09 -9.53 -13.48
N GLY A 473 -8.35 -9.09 -13.73
CA GLY A 473 -9.37 -8.97 -12.69
C GLY A 473 -9.19 -7.76 -11.76
N LEU A 474 -8.64 -6.65 -12.25
CA LEU A 474 -8.44 -5.39 -11.51
C LEU A 474 -9.37 -4.26 -12.00
N ASP A 475 -10.44 -4.59 -12.69
CA ASP A 475 -11.42 -3.69 -13.29
C ASP A 475 -12.07 -2.71 -12.29
N TYR A 476 -12.14 -3.09 -11.03
CA TYR A 476 -12.70 -2.29 -9.94
C TYR A 476 -11.77 -1.25 -9.33
N LEU A 477 -10.45 -1.33 -9.57
CA LEU A 477 -9.47 -0.36 -9.05
C LEU A 477 -9.60 0.98 -9.76
N THR A 478 -9.24 2.07 -9.05
CA THR A 478 -9.06 3.39 -9.64
C THR A 478 -7.59 3.67 -9.89
N LEU A 479 -7.28 4.51 -10.90
CA LEU A 479 -5.90 4.89 -11.21
C LEU A 479 -5.26 5.74 -10.10
N SER A 480 -6.08 6.48 -9.35
CA SER A 480 -5.67 7.31 -8.20
C SER A 480 -5.31 6.50 -6.96
N ARG A 481 -5.72 5.23 -6.88
CA ARG A 481 -5.51 4.41 -5.67
C ARG A 481 -4.04 4.30 -5.31
N ALA A 482 -3.72 4.66 -4.07
CA ALA A 482 -2.35 4.61 -3.56
C ALA A 482 -1.81 3.17 -3.49
N SER A 483 -0.60 2.94 -3.99
CA SER A 483 0.04 1.60 -4.04
C SER A 483 0.17 0.96 -2.66
N GLY A 484 0.37 1.76 -1.61
CA GLY A 484 0.47 1.27 -0.23
C GLY A 484 -0.83 0.70 0.35
N THR A 485 -1.98 0.92 -0.31
CA THR A 485 -3.30 0.40 0.09
C THR A 485 -3.70 -0.88 -0.65
N LEU A 486 -2.87 -1.32 -1.60
CA LEU A 486 -3.10 -2.54 -2.37
C LEU A 486 -2.78 -3.77 -1.55
N SER A 487 -3.55 -4.82 -1.74
CA SER A 487 -3.17 -6.16 -1.26
C SER A 487 -1.95 -6.69 -2.03
N GLY A 488 -1.25 -7.67 -1.47
CA GLY A 488 -0.12 -8.31 -2.14
C GLY A 488 -0.48 -8.85 -3.53
N GLY A 489 -1.63 -9.51 -3.64
CA GLY A 489 -2.14 -10.04 -4.90
C GLY A 489 -2.51 -8.95 -5.91
N GLU A 490 -3.13 -7.84 -5.49
CA GLU A 490 -3.42 -6.69 -6.38
C GLU A 490 -2.14 -6.09 -6.95
N ALA A 491 -1.13 -5.86 -6.10
CA ALA A 491 0.16 -5.31 -6.53
C ALA A 491 0.89 -6.25 -7.50
N GLN A 492 0.84 -7.54 -7.25
CA GLN A 492 1.41 -8.56 -8.14
C GLN A 492 0.73 -8.57 -9.51
N ARG A 493 -0.60 -8.54 -9.55
CA ARG A 493 -1.37 -8.50 -10.80
C ARG A 493 -1.15 -7.21 -11.60
N ILE A 494 -0.95 -6.07 -10.93
CA ILE A 494 -0.54 -4.83 -11.60
C ILE A 494 0.80 -5.03 -12.32
N ARG A 495 1.79 -5.63 -11.67
CA ARG A 495 3.08 -5.93 -12.30
C ARG A 495 2.92 -6.91 -13.46
N LEU A 496 2.10 -7.94 -13.28
CA LEU A 496 1.79 -8.91 -14.34
C LEU A 496 1.17 -8.20 -15.56
N ALA A 497 0.16 -7.35 -15.34
CA ALA A 497 -0.47 -6.58 -16.40
C ALA A 497 0.54 -5.68 -17.15
N THR A 498 1.46 -5.04 -16.42
CA THR A 498 2.52 -4.21 -17.00
C THR A 498 3.47 -5.05 -17.87
N GLN A 499 3.82 -6.27 -17.44
CA GLN A 499 4.69 -7.17 -18.21
C GLN A 499 3.98 -7.73 -19.45
N ILE A 500 2.70 -8.07 -19.36
CA ILE A 500 1.89 -8.47 -20.53
C ILE A 500 1.89 -7.34 -21.56
N GLY A 501 1.73 -6.10 -21.10
CA GLY A 501 1.73 -4.90 -21.95
C GLY A 501 3.05 -4.67 -22.69
N SER A 502 4.17 -5.18 -22.21
CA SER A 502 5.47 -5.04 -22.87
C SER A 502 5.60 -5.86 -24.18
N ASN A 503 4.70 -6.83 -24.40
CA ASN A 503 4.71 -7.74 -25.57
C ASN A 503 6.07 -8.39 -25.83
N LEU A 504 6.84 -8.66 -24.77
CA LEU A 504 8.12 -9.35 -24.88
C LEU A 504 7.91 -10.82 -25.27
N SER A 505 8.80 -11.36 -26.07
CA SER A 505 8.83 -12.76 -26.49
C SER A 505 10.19 -13.40 -26.20
N GLY A 506 10.19 -14.72 -26.00
CA GLY A 506 11.40 -15.47 -25.68
C GLY A 506 11.92 -15.25 -24.26
N VAL A 507 11.09 -14.75 -23.35
CA VAL A 507 11.41 -14.48 -21.94
C VAL A 507 10.95 -15.64 -21.06
N LEU A 508 11.68 -15.90 -19.98
CA LEU A 508 11.28 -16.78 -18.89
C LEU A 508 10.62 -15.94 -17.79
N TYR A 509 9.32 -16.08 -17.62
CA TYR A 509 8.60 -15.47 -16.52
C TYR A 509 8.46 -16.44 -15.35
N ILE A 510 8.79 -15.98 -14.15
CA ILE A 510 8.66 -16.76 -12.92
C ILE A 510 7.70 -16.01 -11.99
N LEU A 511 6.57 -16.66 -11.66
CA LEU A 511 5.49 -16.07 -10.89
C LEU A 511 5.29 -16.83 -9.57
N ASP A 512 5.03 -16.10 -8.50
CA ASP A 512 4.77 -16.63 -7.16
C ASP A 512 3.29 -16.49 -6.83
N GLU A 513 2.55 -17.58 -6.88
CA GLU A 513 1.13 -17.68 -6.50
C GLU A 513 0.25 -16.52 -7.04
N PRO A 514 0.18 -16.31 -8.36
CA PRO A 514 -0.55 -15.18 -8.93
C PRO A 514 -2.07 -15.25 -8.72
N SER A 515 -2.64 -16.41 -8.40
CA SER A 515 -4.07 -16.61 -8.08
C SER A 515 -4.47 -16.14 -6.68
N ILE A 516 -3.51 -15.70 -5.87
CA ILE A 516 -3.73 -15.37 -4.46
C ILE A 516 -4.81 -14.28 -4.27
N GLY A 517 -5.73 -14.50 -3.33
CA GLY A 517 -6.82 -13.56 -3.04
C GLY A 517 -7.81 -13.35 -4.19
N LEU A 518 -7.83 -14.23 -5.19
CA LEU A 518 -8.78 -14.22 -6.28
C LEU A 518 -9.99 -15.10 -5.99
N HIS A 519 -11.16 -14.58 -6.33
CA HIS A 519 -12.34 -15.43 -6.52
C HIS A 519 -12.14 -16.30 -7.78
N GLN A 520 -12.74 -17.48 -7.82
CA GLN A 520 -12.58 -18.42 -8.94
C GLN A 520 -12.92 -17.81 -10.31
N ARG A 521 -13.93 -16.94 -10.38
CA ARG A 521 -14.27 -16.18 -11.60
C ARG A 521 -13.09 -15.33 -12.12
N ASP A 522 -12.39 -14.66 -11.21
CA ASP A 522 -11.29 -13.77 -11.58
C ASP A 522 -10.02 -14.61 -11.90
N ASN A 523 -9.89 -15.80 -11.29
CA ASN A 523 -8.84 -16.75 -11.60
C ASN A 523 -8.93 -17.28 -13.04
N ASP A 524 -10.13 -17.56 -13.55
CA ASP A 524 -10.35 -17.94 -14.96
C ASP A 524 -9.80 -16.86 -15.93
N ARG A 525 -9.98 -15.58 -15.62
CA ARG A 525 -9.42 -14.46 -16.41
C ARG A 525 -7.91 -14.41 -16.34
N LEU A 526 -7.33 -14.62 -15.14
CA LEU A 526 -5.90 -14.69 -14.95
C LEU A 526 -5.27 -15.81 -15.78
N ILE A 527 -5.82 -17.04 -15.71
CA ILE A 527 -5.38 -18.19 -16.48
C ILE A 527 -5.38 -17.87 -17.98
N GLY A 528 -6.44 -17.21 -18.47
CA GLY A 528 -6.53 -16.75 -19.86
C GLY A 528 -5.39 -15.80 -20.22
N SER A 529 -5.00 -14.90 -19.33
CA SER A 529 -3.90 -13.95 -19.52
C SER A 529 -2.53 -14.64 -19.53
N LEU A 530 -2.31 -15.62 -18.64
CA LEU A 530 -1.10 -16.42 -18.61
C LEU A 530 -0.93 -17.25 -19.89
N LYS A 531 -2.00 -17.84 -20.41
CA LYS A 531 -1.98 -18.56 -21.68
C LYS A 531 -1.63 -17.64 -22.86
N LYS A 532 -2.16 -16.42 -22.89
CA LYS A 532 -1.77 -15.42 -23.90
C LYS A 532 -0.29 -15.09 -23.84
N MET A 533 0.29 -14.91 -22.65
CA MET A 533 1.74 -14.69 -22.49
C MET A 533 2.57 -15.86 -23.04
N ARG A 534 2.17 -17.09 -22.73
CA ARG A 534 2.79 -18.29 -23.30
C ARG A 534 2.73 -18.28 -24.82
N ASP A 535 1.56 -17.98 -25.39
CA ASP A 535 1.32 -18.01 -26.84
C ASP A 535 2.12 -16.95 -27.60
N LEU A 536 2.64 -15.92 -26.93
CA LEU A 536 3.62 -14.97 -27.46
C LEU A 536 5.04 -15.56 -27.55
N GLY A 537 5.24 -16.84 -27.24
CA GLY A 537 6.56 -17.51 -27.26
C GLY A 537 7.37 -17.32 -25.98
N ASN A 538 6.72 -17.18 -24.84
CA ASN A 538 7.36 -17.10 -23.53
C ASN A 538 7.24 -18.41 -22.76
N THR A 539 8.23 -18.67 -21.92
CA THR A 539 8.15 -19.76 -20.95
C THR A 539 7.64 -19.21 -19.62
N LEU A 540 6.59 -19.80 -19.07
CA LEU A 540 6.04 -19.43 -17.77
C LEU A 540 6.33 -20.54 -16.77
N VAL A 541 6.97 -20.18 -15.65
CA VAL A 541 7.12 -21.05 -14.47
C VAL A 541 6.37 -20.42 -13.31
N VAL A 542 5.30 -21.06 -12.88
CA VAL A 542 4.38 -20.52 -11.89
C VAL A 542 4.38 -21.43 -10.67
N VAL A 543 4.73 -20.90 -9.52
CA VAL A 543 4.54 -21.59 -8.24
C VAL A 543 3.08 -21.45 -7.86
N GLU A 544 2.34 -22.56 -7.77
CA GLU A 544 0.89 -22.52 -7.54
C GLU A 544 0.35 -23.73 -6.78
N HIS A 545 -0.82 -23.51 -6.14
CA HIS A 545 -1.56 -24.50 -5.40
C HIS A 545 -3.01 -24.63 -5.86
N ASP A 546 -3.47 -23.73 -6.70
CA ASP A 546 -4.84 -23.70 -7.22
C ASP A 546 -5.06 -24.82 -8.25
N GLU A 547 -6.12 -25.61 -8.05
CA GLU A 547 -6.40 -26.77 -8.90
C GLU A 547 -6.73 -26.38 -10.35
N ASP A 548 -7.50 -25.31 -10.56
CA ASP A 548 -7.88 -24.85 -11.91
C ASP A 548 -6.62 -24.39 -12.68
N THR A 549 -5.71 -23.71 -12.00
CA THR A 549 -4.43 -23.30 -12.58
C THR A 549 -3.54 -24.49 -12.91
N MET A 550 -3.48 -25.50 -12.03
CA MET A 550 -2.73 -26.74 -12.28
C MET A 550 -3.29 -27.50 -13.49
N TRP A 551 -4.60 -27.66 -13.59
CA TRP A 551 -5.25 -28.30 -14.75
C TRP A 551 -5.08 -27.50 -16.05
N ALA A 552 -4.94 -26.20 -15.97
CA ALA A 552 -4.74 -25.32 -17.13
C ALA A 552 -3.30 -25.30 -17.66
N ALA A 553 -2.33 -25.82 -16.89
CA ALA A 553 -0.93 -25.87 -17.23
C ALA A 553 -0.62 -26.90 -18.33
N ASP A 554 0.43 -26.67 -19.09
CA ASP A 554 0.96 -27.63 -20.06
C ASP A 554 1.82 -28.69 -19.38
N TYR A 555 2.43 -28.36 -18.25
CA TYR A 555 3.39 -29.22 -17.54
C TYR A 555 3.37 -28.92 -16.05
N LEU A 556 3.40 -29.94 -15.20
CA LEU A 556 3.48 -29.83 -13.74
C LEU A 556 4.80 -30.41 -13.24
N ILE A 557 5.31 -29.81 -12.16
CA ILE A 557 6.47 -30.31 -11.39
C ILE A 557 6.03 -30.34 -9.92
N ASP A 558 5.87 -31.53 -9.36
CA ASP A 558 5.51 -31.72 -7.96
C ASP A 558 6.75 -31.92 -7.10
N VAL A 559 6.97 -30.98 -6.15
CA VAL A 559 8.15 -30.95 -5.27
C VAL A 559 7.74 -31.47 -3.88
N GLY A 560 8.47 -32.49 -3.40
CA GLY A 560 8.11 -33.13 -2.12
C GLY A 560 9.19 -34.10 -1.67
N PRO A 561 8.81 -35.25 -1.08
CA PRO A 561 7.45 -35.67 -0.67
C PRO A 561 6.90 -34.95 0.56
N GLY A 562 7.77 -34.33 1.39
CA GLY A 562 7.42 -33.63 2.60
C GLY A 562 7.87 -32.17 2.57
N ALA A 563 7.95 -31.56 3.76
CA ALA A 563 8.45 -30.19 3.96
C ALA A 563 9.83 -30.20 4.62
N GLY A 564 10.58 -29.09 4.49
CA GLY A 564 11.90 -28.94 5.11
C GLY A 564 12.89 -30.03 4.67
N GLU A 565 13.51 -30.71 5.63
CA GLU A 565 14.47 -31.79 5.34
C GLU A 565 13.85 -33.01 4.64
N GLN A 566 12.55 -33.20 4.79
CA GLN A 566 11.83 -34.29 4.11
C GLN A 566 11.37 -33.93 2.71
N GLY A 567 11.54 -32.67 2.31
CA GLY A 567 11.25 -32.16 0.97
C GLY A 567 12.46 -32.18 0.02
N GLY A 568 12.44 -31.30 -0.96
CA GLY A 568 13.56 -31.01 -1.84
C GLY A 568 13.82 -32.03 -2.95
N GLN A 569 12.85 -32.90 -3.27
CA GLN A 569 12.92 -33.87 -4.34
C GLN A 569 11.80 -33.63 -5.36
N ILE A 570 12.00 -34.06 -6.60
CA ILE A 570 10.94 -34.10 -7.61
C ILE A 570 10.19 -35.42 -7.43
N VAL A 571 8.94 -35.36 -7.04
CA VAL A 571 8.07 -36.52 -6.81
C VAL A 571 7.44 -36.97 -8.12
N ALA A 572 6.92 -36.02 -8.90
CA ALA A 572 6.33 -36.27 -10.19
C ALA A 572 6.57 -35.08 -11.13
N ALA A 573 6.69 -35.32 -12.41
CA ALA A 573 6.79 -34.29 -13.44
C ALA A 573 6.20 -34.83 -14.75
N GLY A 574 5.33 -34.01 -15.39
CA GLY A 574 4.64 -34.37 -16.61
C GLY A 574 3.43 -33.51 -16.88
N THR A 575 2.53 -33.97 -17.76
CA THR A 575 1.24 -33.30 -17.95
C THR A 575 0.39 -33.37 -16.66
N PRO A 576 -0.62 -32.51 -16.49
CA PRO A 576 -1.54 -32.60 -15.35
C PRO A 576 -2.15 -34.00 -15.16
N GLU A 577 -2.50 -34.66 -16.25
CA GLU A 577 -3.07 -36.01 -16.24
C GLU A 577 -2.05 -37.06 -15.78
N GLU A 578 -0.79 -36.95 -16.20
CA GLU A 578 0.30 -37.85 -15.79
C GLU A 578 0.56 -37.71 -14.28
N VAL A 579 0.64 -36.47 -13.77
CA VAL A 579 0.85 -36.21 -12.34
C VAL A 579 -0.38 -36.66 -11.50
N ALA A 580 -1.61 -36.44 -11.99
CA ALA A 580 -2.83 -36.89 -11.33
C ALA A 580 -2.90 -38.41 -11.18
N ASN A 581 -2.26 -39.16 -12.09
CA ASN A 581 -2.22 -40.63 -12.05
C ASN A 581 -1.00 -41.18 -11.26
N ASP A 582 -0.05 -40.35 -10.86
CA ASP A 582 1.11 -40.79 -10.09
C ASP A 582 0.71 -41.07 -8.62
N GLU A 583 0.89 -42.30 -8.18
CA GLU A 583 0.53 -42.73 -6.81
C GLU A 583 1.45 -42.14 -5.72
N ASN A 584 2.64 -41.69 -6.07
CA ASN A 584 3.59 -41.09 -5.14
C ASN A 584 3.28 -39.59 -4.93
N SER A 585 2.61 -38.96 -5.89
CA SER A 585 2.28 -37.55 -5.82
C SER A 585 1.08 -37.28 -4.90
N LEU A 586 1.30 -36.52 -3.83
CA LEU A 586 0.23 -36.06 -2.96
C LEU A 586 -0.67 -35.07 -3.69
N THR A 587 -0.10 -34.19 -4.49
CA THR A 587 -0.82 -33.26 -5.39
C THR A 587 -1.67 -34.04 -6.37
N GLY A 588 -1.12 -35.10 -6.99
CA GLY A 588 -1.85 -35.98 -7.91
C GLY A 588 -3.06 -36.67 -7.27
N LYS A 589 -2.97 -37.06 -6.01
CA LYS A 589 -4.10 -37.62 -5.25
C LYS A 589 -5.25 -36.64 -5.07
N TYR A 590 -4.96 -35.35 -4.87
CA TYR A 590 -5.98 -34.30 -4.80
C TYR A 590 -6.56 -34.00 -6.20
N LEU A 591 -5.71 -33.82 -7.21
CA LEU A 591 -6.14 -33.57 -8.60
C LEU A 591 -7.02 -34.70 -9.15
N SER A 592 -6.74 -35.95 -8.81
CA SER A 592 -7.52 -37.12 -9.24
C SER A 592 -8.78 -37.36 -8.39
N GLY A 593 -9.00 -36.60 -7.32
CA GLY A 593 -10.10 -36.80 -6.38
C GLY A 593 -9.94 -38.02 -5.45
N LYS A 594 -8.81 -38.73 -5.51
CA LYS A 594 -8.52 -39.86 -4.57
C LYS A 594 -8.42 -39.40 -3.13
N LYS A 595 -8.01 -38.15 -2.94
CA LYS A 595 -8.00 -37.44 -1.64
C LYS A 595 -8.76 -36.12 -1.78
N SER A 596 -9.62 -35.79 -0.86
CA SER A 596 -10.39 -34.55 -0.86
C SER A 596 -10.72 -34.14 0.57
N ILE A 597 -10.98 -32.84 0.77
CA ILE A 597 -11.51 -32.32 2.03
C ILE A 597 -13.02 -32.61 2.06
N PRO A 598 -13.52 -33.36 3.06
CA PRO A 598 -14.92 -33.78 3.08
C PRO A 598 -15.85 -32.60 3.41
N VAL A 599 -17.05 -32.62 2.82
CA VAL A 599 -18.15 -31.75 3.24
C VAL A 599 -18.70 -32.29 4.58
N PRO A 600 -18.88 -31.42 5.60
CA PRO A 600 -19.48 -31.84 6.86
C PRO A 600 -20.88 -32.43 6.65
N LYS A 601 -21.16 -33.56 7.29
CA LYS A 601 -22.47 -34.23 7.20
C LYS A 601 -23.57 -33.44 7.89
N GLU A 602 -23.23 -32.73 8.94
CA GLU A 602 -24.14 -31.90 9.73
C GLU A 602 -23.50 -30.56 9.98
N ARG A 603 -24.27 -29.48 9.83
CA ARG A 603 -23.84 -28.11 10.16
C ARG A 603 -24.18 -27.79 11.62
N ARG A 604 -23.33 -27.04 12.29
CA ARG A 604 -23.63 -26.51 13.63
C ARG A 604 -24.78 -25.51 13.50
N LYS A 605 -25.74 -25.60 14.43
CA LYS A 605 -26.92 -24.71 14.44
C LYS A 605 -26.64 -23.33 15.06
N GLY A 606 -25.41 -23.13 15.54
CA GLY A 606 -25.04 -21.95 16.32
C GLY A 606 -25.58 -21.99 17.76
N ASN A 607 -25.05 -21.08 18.57
CA ASN A 607 -25.44 -20.97 19.99
C ASN A 607 -26.63 -19.99 20.22
N GLY A 608 -27.32 -19.56 19.14
CA GLY A 608 -28.40 -18.58 19.19
C GLY A 608 -27.96 -17.11 19.42
N LYS A 609 -26.67 -16.85 19.49
CA LYS A 609 -26.09 -15.53 19.66
C LYS A 609 -25.59 -15.02 18.32
N ALA A 610 -26.03 -13.85 17.89
CA ALA A 610 -25.69 -13.27 16.64
C ALA A 610 -25.11 -11.86 16.82
N ILE A 611 -24.05 -11.55 16.10
CA ILE A 611 -23.61 -10.16 15.97
C ILE A 611 -24.37 -9.54 14.82
N LYS A 612 -25.03 -8.43 15.06
CA LYS A 612 -25.81 -7.71 14.05
C LYS A 612 -25.18 -6.35 13.78
N ILE A 613 -24.84 -6.09 12.52
CA ILE A 613 -24.39 -4.80 12.02
C ILE A 613 -25.51 -4.22 11.17
N THR A 614 -25.87 -2.96 11.37
CA THR A 614 -26.86 -2.27 10.55
C THR A 614 -26.28 -1.03 9.93
N GLY A 615 -26.68 -0.75 8.68
CA GLY A 615 -26.37 0.47 8.00
C GLY A 615 -24.89 0.67 7.68
N ALA A 616 -24.17 -0.39 7.37
CA ALA A 616 -22.76 -0.32 6.97
C ALA A 616 -22.64 0.38 5.60
N SER A 617 -21.91 1.51 5.55
CA SER A 617 -21.81 2.39 4.37
C SER A 617 -20.42 2.94 4.13
N GLU A 618 -19.39 2.26 4.64
CA GLU A 618 -17.99 2.63 4.42
C GLU A 618 -17.54 2.16 3.03
N ASN A 619 -16.71 2.94 2.35
CA ASN A 619 -16.19 2.70 1.01
C ASN A 619 -17.34 2.39 0.01
N ASN A 620 -17.32 1.19 -0.59
CA ASN A 620 -18.31 0.75 -1.57
C ASN A 620 -19.56 0.10 -0.96
N LEU A 621 -19.64 -0.06 0.36
CA LEU A 621 -20.81 -0.68 1.00
C LEU A 621 -22.06 0.18 0.87
N LYS A 622 -23.18 -0.43 0.44
CA LYS A 622 -24.43 0.25 0.08
C LYS A 622 -25.47 0.19 1.23
N ASN A 623 -25.14 0.75 2.41
CA ASN A 623 -26.00 0.78 3.58
C ASN A 623 -26.52 -0.61 3.95
N ILE A 624 -25.65 -1.61 3.94
CA ILE A 624 -26.01 -3.01 4.17
C ILE A 624 -26.21 -3.29 5.66
N SER A 625 -27.05 -4.29 5.92
CA SER A 625 -27.24 -4.86 7.25
C SER A 625 -26.96 -6.35 7.18
N VAL A 626 -26.20 -6.87 8.13
CA VAL A 626 -25.78 -8.26 8.19
C VAL A 626 -25.87 -8.81 9.59
N GLU A 627 -26.27 -10.05 9.68
CA GLU A 627 -26.32 -10.82 10.91
C GLU A 627 -25.35 -11.99 10.78
N LEU A 628 -24.38 -12.04 11.69
CA LEU A 628 -23.37 -13.08 11.76
C LEU A 628 -23.92 -14.20 12.63
N LEU A 629 -24.45 -15.24 11.97
CA LEU A 629 -25.02 -16.43 12.59
C LEU A 629 -24.04 -17.59 12.45
N GLY A 630 -23.94 -18.40 13.46
CA GLY A 630 -23.08 -19.58 13.42
C GLY A 630 -21.75 -19.39 14.13
N GLU A 631 -20.99 -20.48 14.17
CA GLU A 631 -19.74 -20.59 14.93
C GLU A 631 -18.51 -20.58 14.01
N PHE A 632 -18.63 -21.14 12.79
CA PHE A 632 -17.66 -21.04 11.71
C PHE A 632 -18.28 -20.29 10.53
N VAL A 633 -17.92 -19.02 10.37
CA VAL A 633 -18.52 -18.11 9.38
C VAL A 633 -17.51 -17.80 8.28
N ALA A 634 -17.91 -17.96 7.02
CA ALA A 634 -17.12 -17.54 5.86
C ALA A 634 -17.73 -16.29 5.21
N VAL A 635 -16.91 -15.26 5.01
CA VAL A 635 -17.26 -14.07 4.24
C VAL A 635 -16.65 -14.21 2.86
N THR A 636 -17.48 -14.27 1.83
CA THR A 636 -17.12 -14.60 0.45
C THR A 636 -17.54 -13.51 -0.53
N GLY A 637 -17.21 -13.67 -1.78
CA GLY A 637 -17.57 -12.77 -2.88
C GLY A 637 -16.39 -12.42 -3.77
N VAL A 638 -16.66 -11.82 -4.91
CA VAL A 638 -15.64 -11.44 -5.89
C VAL A 638 -14.64 -10.44 -5.33
N SER A 639 -13.49 -10.30 -5.98
CA SER A 639 -12.47 -9.33 -5.59
C SER A 639 -13.06 -7.91 -5.62
N GLY A 640 -12.77 -7.09 -4.58
CA GLY A 640 -13.30 -5.73 -4.47
C GLY A 640 -14.78 -5.61 -4.08
N SER A 641 -15.49 -6.70 -3.76
CA SER A 641 -16.93 -6.66 -3.38
C SER A 641 -17.23 -6.01 -2.02
N GLY A 642 -16.22 -5.69 -1.21
CA GLY A 642 -16.41 -5.03 0.09
C GLY A 642 -16.18 -5.91 1.32
N LYS A 643 -15.73 -7.16 1.16
CA LYS A 643 -15.46 -8.12 2.27
C LYS A 643 -14.57 -7.52 3.36
N SER A 644 -13.38 -7.06 2.99
CA SER A 644 -12.42 -6.48 3.94
C SER A 644 -12.93 -5.18 4.55
N THR A 645 -13.75 -4.40 3.83
CA THR A 645 -14.41 -3.22 4.38
C THR A 645 -15.41 -3.60 5.48
N LEU A 646 -16.25 -4.61 5.24
CA LEU A 646 -17.22 -5.08 6.23
C LEU A 646 -16.52 -5.67 7.45
N VAL A 647 -15.54 -6.56 7.24
CA VAL A 647 -14.89 -7.31 8.33
C VAL A 647 -13.80 -6.49 9.00
N ASN A 648 -12.79 -5.98 8.24
CA ASN A 648 -11.62 -5.34 8.82
C ASN A 648 -11.88 -3.88 9.21
N SER A 649 -12.60 -3.11 8.38
CA SER A 649 -12.84 -1.68 8.64
C SER A 649 -14.00 -1.43 9.61
N ILE A 650 -15.05 -2.24 9.59
CA ILE A 650 -16.23 -2.04 10.44
C ILE A 650 -16.24 -3.03 11.61
N LEU A 651 -16.44 -4.33 11.37
CA LEU A 651 -16.66 -5.33 12.41
C LEU A 651 -15.49 -5.39 13.39
N LYS A 652 -14.29 -5.63 12.89
CA LYS A 652 -13.06 -5.77 13.69
C LYS A 652 -12.80 -4.54 14.54
N LYS A 653 -12.80 -3.35 13.93
CA LYS A 653 -12.52 -2.10 14.65
C LYS A 653 -13.63 -1.77 15.67
N SER A 654 -14.90 -2.00 15.33
CA SER A 654 -16.00 -1.79 16.25
C SER A 654 -15.92 -2.71 17.46
N LEU A 655 -15.65 -4.00 17.26
CA LEU A 655 -15.47 -4.97 18.35
C LEU A 655 -14.22 -4.65 19.18
N ALA A 656 -13.11 -4.28 18.54
CA ALA A 656 -11.89 -3.88 19.24
C ALA A 656 -12.12 -2.64 20.14
N GLN A 657 -12.87 -1.67 19.64
CA GLN A 657 -13.24 -0.49 20.42
C GLN A 657 -14.12 -0.83 21.63
N LYS A 658 -15.13 -1.70 21.42
CA LYS A 658 -16.08 -2.08 22.48
C LYS A 658 -15.48 -3.03 23.52
N LEU A 659 -14.69 -4.01 23.09
CA LEU A 659 -14.18 -5.08 23.97
C LEU A 659 -12.77 -4.78 24.50
N ASN A 660 -11.87 -4.27 23.66
CA ASN A 660 -10.46 -4.08 24.00
C ASN A 660 -10.14 -2.62 24.35
N LYS A 661 -11.13 -1.71 24.31
CA LYS A 661 -10.95 -0.25 24.48
C LYS A 661 -9.85 0.32 23.56
N ASN A 662 -9.76 -0.20 22.35
CA ASN A 662 -8.80 0.23 21.36
C ASN A 662 -9.28 1.56 20.73
N SER A 663 -8.36 2.48 20.44
CA SER A 663 -8.63 3.79 19.85
C SER A 663 -8.92 3.76 18.34
N ALA A 664 -8.84 2.61 17.67
CA ALA A 664 -9.07 2.53 16.22
C ALA A 664 -10.50 2.91 15.85
N LYS A 665 -10.65 3.94 15.03
CA LYS A 665 -11.96 4.42 14.56
C LYS A 665 -12.55 3.42 13.53
N PRO A 666 -13.75 2.88 13.76
CA PRO A 666 -14.42 2.02 12.79
C PRO A 666 -14.91 2.82 11.58
N GLY A 667 -15.09 2.15 10.44
CA GLY A 667 -15.76 2.71 9.26
C GLY A 667 -17.22 3.06 9.52
N LYS A 668 -17.87 3.71 8.56
CA LYS A 668 -19.26 4.22 8.70
C LYS A 668 -20.28 3.09 8.79
N PHE A 669 -21.04 3.05 9.88
CA PHE A 669 -22.19 2.17 10.11
C PHE A 669 -23.14 2.81 11.12
N LYS A 670 -24.39 2.28 11.25
CA LYS A 670 -25.35 2.81 12.20
C LYS A 670 -25.24 2.18 13.58
N THR A 671 -25.40 0.87 13.68
CA THR A 671 -25.34 0.16 14.97
C THR A 671 -24.66 -1.20 14.86
N ILE A 672 -24.07 -1.64 15.99
CA ILE A 672 -23.61 -3.01 16.21
C ILE A 672 -24.17 -3.51 17.54
N SER A 673 -24.70 -4.73 17.56
CA SER A 673 -25.27 -5.39 18.74
C SER A 673 -24.94 -6.87 18.79
N GLY A 674 -25.16 -7.52 19.95
CA GLY A 674 -24.95 -8.95 20.13
C GLY A 674 -23.50 -9.33 20.47
N TYR A 675 -22.63 -8.37 20.69
CA TYR A 675 -21.21 -8.59 21.05
C TYR A 675 -20.98 -8.88 22.54
N GLU A 676 -22.00 -8.76 23.38
CA GLU A 676 -21.92 -8.91 24.85
C GLU A 676 -21.50 -10.32 25.28
N SER A 677 -21.69 -11.29 24.38
CA SER A 677 -21.28 -12.69 24.62
C SER A 677 -19.80 -12.95 24.32
N ILE A 678 -19.08 -11.98 23.76
CA ILE A 678 -17.68 -12.10 23.36
C ILE A 678 -16.82 -11.42 24.41
N GLU A 679 -15.77 -12.10 24.88
CA GLU A 679 -14.82 -11.55 25.82
C GLU A 679 -13.63 -10.88 25.11
N LYS A 680 -13.17 -11.48 24.02
CA LYS A 680 -11.98 -11.02 23.33
C LYS A 680 -12.10 -11.23 21.82
N ILE A 681 -11.63 -10.25 21.07
CA ILE A 681 -11.38 -10.37 19.64
C ILE A 681 -9.90 -10.70 19.40
N ILE A 682 -9.65 -11.66 18.52
CA ILE A 682 -8.32 -12.11 18.13
C ILE A 682 -8.22 -12.01 16.61
N ASP A 683 -7.38 -11.09 16.18
CA ASP A 683 -7.10 -10.83 14.78
C ASP A 683 -5.85 -11.57 14.32
N ILE A 684 -5.99 -12.36 13.27
CA ILE A 684 -4.94 -13.19 12.70
C ILE A 684 -4.77 -12.80 11.23
N ASP A 685 -3.97 -11.79 11.00
CA ASP A 685 -3.64 -11.26 9.69
C ASP A 685 -2.26 -11.76 9.18
N GLN A 686 -1.94 -11.44 7.93
CA GLN A 686 -0.69 -11.83 7.27
C GLN A 686 0.50 -10.91 7.60
N SER A 687 0.35 -9.93 8.50
CA SER A 687 1.43 -9.05 8.90
C SER A 687 2.57 -9.83 9.61
N PRO A 688 3.83 -9.41 9.44
CA PRO A 688 4.96 -10.10 10.07
C PRO A 688 4.81 -10.20 11.60
N ILE A 689 5.26 -11.31 12.19
CA ILE A 689 5.29 -11.52 13.65
C ILE A 689 6.34 -10.66 14.37
N GLY A 690 7.14 -9.91 13.62
CA GLY A 690 8.12 -8.97 14.14
C GLY A 690 8.86 -8.26 13.02
N ARG A 691 9.37 -7.07 13.31
CA ARG A 691 10.05 -6.20 12.33
C ARG A 691 11.57 -6.30 12.38
N THR A 692 12.13 -7.06 13.32
CA THR A 692 13.57 -7.19 13.52
C THR A 692 14.02 -8.64 13.43
N PRO A 693 15.27 -8.91 13.08
CA PRO A 693 15.85 -10.27 13.06
C PRO A 693 15.82 -10.99 14.43
N ARG A 694 15.59 -10.26 15.50
CA ARG A 694 15.45 -10.81 16.88
C ARG A 694 14.11 -11.49 17.13
N SER A 695 13.08 -11.10 16.42
CA SER A 695 11.78 -11.77 16.46
C SER A 695 11.89 -13.07 15.69
N ASN A 696 11.47 -14.18 16.31
CA ASN A 696 11.49 -15.52 15.73
C ASN A 696 10.34 -16.36 16.29
N PRO A 697 10.06 -17.54 15.74
CA PRO A 697 9.01 -18.43 16.22
C PRO A 697 9.07 -18.71 17.73
N ALA A 698 10.26 -18.98 18.25
CA ALA A 698 10.46 -19.32 19.66
C ALA A 698 10.13 -18.15 20.61
N THR A 699 10.50 -16.92 20.23
CA THR A 699 10.20 -15.73 21.04
C THR A 699 8.74 -15.31 20.93
N TYR A 700 8.16 -15.40 19.74
CA TYR A 700 6.77 -14.99 19.49
C TYR A 700 5.76 -15.87 20.24
N THR A 701 5.96 -17.17 20.23
CA THR A 701 5.12 -18.14 20.97
C THR A 701 5.44 -18.21 22.46
N SER A 702 6.39 -17.41 22.94
CA SER A 702 6.87 -17.41 24.34
C SER A 702 7.40 -18.78 24.83
N VAL A 703 7.71 -19.71 23.92
CA VAL A 703 8.33 -20.99 24.28
C VAL A 703 9.79 -20.78 24.68
N PHE A 704 10.45 -19.78 24.10
CA PHE A 704 11.84 -19.46 24.41
C PHE A 704 12.05 -19.04 25.87
N ASP A 705 11.04 -18.41 26.49
CA ASP A 705 11.08 -18.06 27.89
C ASP A 705 11.15 -19.28 28.82
N ASP A 706 10.44 -20.34 28.45
CA ASP A 706 10.46 -21.60 29.20
C ASP A 706 11.77 -22.35 28.96
N ILE A 707 12.30 -22.33 27.73
CA ILE A 707 13.60 -22.93 27.39
C ILE A 707 14.74 -22.22 28.12
N ARG A 708 14.77 -20.89 28.18
CA ARG A 708 15.74 -20.12 28.97
C ARG A 708 15.68 -20.47 30.46
N GLY A 709 14.46 -20.65 30.99
CA GLY A 709 14.25 -21.10 32.36
C GLY A 709 14.84 -22.49 32.60
N LEU A 710 14.70 -23.40 31.67
CA LEU A 710 15.25 -24.76 31.72
C LEU A 710 16.79 -24.74 31.72
N PHE A 711 17.41 -23.95 30.81
CA PHE A 711 18.87 -23.80 30.76
C PHE A 711 19.44 -23.22 32.05
N ALA A 712 18.78 -22.27 32.70
CA ALA A 712 19.17 -21.71 33.98
C ALA A 712 19.11 -22.73 35.14
N GLN A 713 18.39 -23.81 34.95
CA GLN A 713 18.29 -24.91 35.95
C GLN A 713 19.34 -26.00 35.80
N THR A 714 20.11 -26.00 34.71
CA THR A 714 21.20 -26.97 34.49
C THR A 714 22.28 -26.84 35.57
N ASN A 715 22.98 -27.92 35.84
CA ASN A 715 24.06 -27.94 36.83
C ASN A 715 25.20 -26.96 36.45
N GLU A 716 25.55 -26.90 35.16
CA GLU A 716 26.57 -25.97 34.65
C GLU A 716 26.18 -24.51 34.84
N ALA A 717 24.94 -24.16 34.54
CA ALA A 717 24.43 -22.79 34.73
C ALA A 717 24.43 -22.41 36.23
N LYS A 718 24.01 -23.32 37.11
CA LYS A 718 24.01 -23.10 38.57
C LYS A 718 25.43 -22.91 39.11
N MET A 719 26.38 -23.74 38.68
CA MET A 719 27.78 -23.65 39.13
C MET A 719 28.40 -22.30 38.72
N ARG A 720 28.01 -21.77 37.57
CA ARG A 720 28.50 -20.48 37.04
C ARG A 720 27.64 -19.28 37.52
N GLY A 721 26.60 -19.50 38.28
CA GLY A 721 25.67 -18.44 38.74
C GLY A 721 24.84 -17.81 37.65
N TYR A 722 24.65 -18.51 36.52
CA TYR A 722 23.90 -18.01 35.37
C TYR A 722 22.39 -18.08 35.65
N LYS A 723 21.73 -16.92 35.52
CA LYS A 723 20.28 -16.76 35.62
C LYS A 723 19.63 -16.79 34.23
N LYS A 724 18.30 -16.87 34.19
CA LYS A 724 17.48 -16.87 32.95
C LYS A 724 17.87 -15.77 31.96
N GLY A 725 18.27 -14.58 32.45
CA GLY A 725 18.71 -13.45 31.60
C GLY A 725 19.98 -13.75 30.79
N ARG A 726 20.88 -14.62 31.26
CA ARG A 726 22.11 -15.00 30.56
C ARG A 726 21.82 -15.66 29.23
N PHE A 727 20.73 -16.40 29.14
CA PHE A 727 20.31 -17.12 27.93
C PHE A 727 19.41 -16.30 27.00
N SER A 728 19.35 -14.99 27.20
CA SER A 728 18.64 -14.05 26.31
C SER A 728 19.62 -13.37 25.37
N PHE A 729 19.38 -13.47 24.07
CA PHE A 729 20.15 -12.70 23.08
C PHE A 729 19.76 -11.20 23.01
N ASN A 730 18.71 -10.80 23.75
CA ASN A 730 18.31 -9.39 23.83
C ASN A 730 18.99 -8.62 24.96
N VAL A 731 19.56 -9.31 25.96
CA VAL A 731 20.11 -8.74 27.18
C VAL A 731 21.64 -8.86 27.19
N LYS A 732 22.33 -7.82 27.66
CA LYS A 732 23.79 -7.85 27.86
C LYS A 732 24.19 -8.97 28.82
N GLY A 733 25.37 -9.52 28.61
CA GLY A 733 25.96 -10.54 29.48
C GLY A 733 26.08 -11.92 28.85
N GLY A 734 25.06 -12.38 28.11
CA GLY A 734 25.09 -13.69 27.42
C GLY A 734 25.11 -13.59 25.91
N ARG A 735 24.71 -12.49 25.34
CA ARG A 735 24.67 -12.27 23.89
C ARG A 735 26.06 -11.93 23.32
N CYS A 736 26.24 -12.17 22.05
CA CYS A 736 27.38 -11.62 21.29
C CYS A 736 27.24 -10.09 21.23
N GLU A 737 28.24 -9.36 21.71
CA GLU A 737 28.17 -7.90 21.71
C GLU A 737 28.54 -7.29 20.35
N ALA A 738 29.22 -8.01 19.44
CA ALA A 738 29.54 -7.55 18.10
C ALA A 738 28.26 -7.34 17.26
N CYS A 739 27.36 -8.34 17.23
CA CYS A 739 26.07 -8.24 16.56
C CYS A 739 24.91 -7.88 17.52
N ARG A 740 25.20 -7.64 18.79
CA ARG A 740 24.20 -7.35 19.84
C ARG A 740 23.07 -8.39 19.96
N GLY A 741 23.36 -9.63 19.58
CA GLY A 741 22.41 -10.75 19.60
C GLY A 741 21.60 -10.95 18.32
N ASP A 742 21.83 -10.17 17.26
CA ASP A 742 21.13 -10.33 15.99
C ASP A 742 21.59 -11.58 15.22
N GLY A 743 22.83 -12.02 15.44
CA GLY A 743 23.49 -13.10 14.69
C GLY A 743 23.99 -12.65 13.32
N ILE A 744 23.49 -11.54 12.82
CA ILE A 744 23.80 -10.94 11.51
C ILE A 744 24.17 -9.48 11.71
N ILE A 745 24.94 -8.94 10.78
CA ILE A 745 25.29 -7.51 10.71
C ILE A 745 24.61 -6.94 9.49
N LYS A 746 23.85 -5.88 9.68
CA LYS A 746 23.21 -5.11 8.62
C LYS A 746 24.25 -4.14 8.05
N ILE A 747 24.50 -4.22 6.76
CA ILE A 747 25.30 -3.25 5.99
C ILE A 747 24.31 -2.38 5.21
N GLU A 748 24.19 -1.11 5.62
CA GLU A 748 23.32 -0.16 4.96
C GLU A 748 23.94 0.31 3.64
N MET A 749 23.19 0.11 2.56
CA MET A 749 23.58 0.50 1.21
C MET A 749 22.69 1.66 0.75
N HIS A 750 23.21 2.88 0.72
CA HIS A 750 22.44 4.10 0.46
C HIS A 750 21.58 4.10 -0.82
N PHE A 751 21.93 3.32 -1.83
CA PHE A 751 21.22 3.25 -3.13
C PHE A 751 20.79 1.84 -3.52
N LEU A 752 21.10 0.83 -2.71
CA LEU A 752 20.78 -0.58 -2.93
C LEU A 752 20.05 -1.14 -1.69
N PRO A 753 19.37 -2.27 -1.81
CA PRO A 753 18.83 -2.97 -0.65
C PRO A 753 19.93 -3.29 0.36
N ASP A 754 19.60 -3.15 1.65
CA ASP A 754 20.52 -3.47 2.74
C ASP A 754 20.98 -4.93 2.65
N VAL A 755 22.27 -5.16 2.87
CA VAL A 755 22.86 -6.51 2.87
C VAL A 755 23.01 -6.99 4.31
N TYR A 756 22.60 -8.23 4.56
CA TYR A 756 22.74 -8.88 5.85
C TYR A 756 23.78 -9.99 5.76
N VAL A 757 24.85 -9.87 6.55
CA VAL A 757 25.93 -10.87 6.59
C VAL A 757 25.99 -11.54 7.96
N PRO A 758 26.33 -12.83 8.07
CA PRO A 758 26.54 -13.48 9.36
C PRO A 758 27.62 -12.76 10.18
N CYS A 759 27.40 -12.64 11.46
CA CYS A 759 28.39 -12.02 12.37
C CYS A 759 29.66 -12.88 12.43
N GLU A 760 30.81 -12.30 12.11
CA GLU A 760 32.12 -12.98 12.11
C GLU A 760 32.57 -13.46 13.49
N VAL A 761 32.07 -12.84 14.56
CA VAL A 761 32.46 -13.19 15.95
C VAL A 761 31.67 -14.39 16.46
N CYS A 762 30.34 -14.42 16.28
CA CYS A 762 29.50 -15.51 16.77
C CYS A 762 29.07 -16.49 15.68
N HIS A 763 29.44 -16.26 14.43
CA HIS A 763 29.09 -17.10 13.27
C HIS A 763 27.59 -17.42 13.20
N GLY A 764 26.74 -16.39 13.44
CA GLY A 764 25.28 -16.54 13.44
C GLY A 764 24.66 -17.01 14.76
N LYS A 765 25.44 -17.51 15.72
CA LYS A 765 24.96 -18.15 16.96
C LYS A 765 24.35 -17.21 17.99
N ARG A 766 24.44 -15.89 17.82
CA ARG A 766 23.82 -14.84 18.66
C ARG A 766 24.39 -14.67 20.07
N TYR A 767 25.13 -15.64 20.60
CA TYR A 767 25.65 -15.67 21.97
C TYR A 767 27.18 -15.60 22.03
N ASN A 768 27.70 -15.25 23.20
CA ASN A 768 29.13 -15.35 23.47
C ASN A 768 29.52 -16.81 23.77
N SER A 769 30.82 -17.13 23.65
CA SER A 769 31.36 -18.49 23.84
C SER A 769 31.00 -19.09 25.19
N GLU A 770 31.07 -18.32 26.26
CA GLU A 770 30.82 -18.78 27.63
C GLU A 770 29.34 -19.23 27.85
N THR A 771 28.38 -18.57 27.20
CA THR A 771 26.97 -18.98 27.27
C THR A 771 26.75 -20.26 26.46
N LEU A 772 27.46 -20.42 25.35
CA LEU A 772 27.37 -21.61 24.48
C LEU A 772 27.95 -22.87 25.10
N GLU A 773 28.81 -22.74 26.15
CA GLU A 773 29.34 -23.88 26.88
C GLU A 773 28.31 -24.58 27.76
N VAL A 774 27.21 -23.91 28.09
CA VAL A 774 26.12 -24.52 28.87
C VAL A 774 25.25 -25.40 27.98
N HIS A 775 25.11 -26.68 28.36
CA HIS A 775 24.37 -27.63 27.54
C HIS A 775 23.19 -28.24 28.31
N TYR A 776 22.11 -28.50 27.58
CA TYR A 776 20.99 -29.33 27.99
C TYR A 776 20.87 -30.51 27.03
N LYS A 777 20.97 -31.74 27.53
CA LYS A 777 21.03 -32.96 26.70
C LYS A 777 22.02 -32.87 25.56
N GLY A 778 23.21 -32.30 25.80
CA GLY A 778 24.27 -32.16 24.80
C GLY A 778 24.09 -31.05 23.77
N LYS A 779 23.05 -30.21 23.90
CA LYS A 779 22.76 -29.07 23.00
C LYS A 779 22.92 -27.75 23.73
N SER A 780 23.58 -26.78 23.08
CA SER A 780 23.64 -25.38 23.53
C SER A 780 22.34 -24.66 23.25
N ILE A 781 22.18 -23.47 23.83
CA ILE A 781 21.01 -22.62 23.56
C ILE A 781 20.91 -22.17 22.07
N ALA A 782 22.05 -22.02 21.38
CA ALA A 782 22.08 -21.73 19.97
C ALA A 782 21.65 -22.93 19.12
N ASP A 783 22.11 -24.14 19.47
CA ASP A 783 21.70 -25.37 18.78
C ASP A 783 20.17 -25.57 18.86
N ILE A 784 19.54 -25.17 19.97
CA ILE A 784 18.08 -25.20 20.10
C ILE A 784 17.39 -24.22 19.13
N LEU A 785 17.96 -23.04 18.92
CA LEU A 785 17.42 -22.08 17.95
C LEU A 785 17.60 -22.54 16.49
N GLU A 786 18.60 -23.34 16.22
CA GLU A 786 18.85 -23.94 14.89
C GLU A 786 17.99 -25.18 14.61
N MET A 787 17.39 -25.80 15.63
CA MET A 787 16.49 -26.94 15.45
C MET A 787 15.24 -26.54 14.69
N THR A 788 14.70 -27.45 13.86
CA THR A 788 13.32 -27.36 13.40
C THR A 788 12.34 -27.49 14.56
N VAL A 789 11.13 -26.96 14.42
CA VAL A 789 10.11 -27.11 15.45
C VAL A 789 9.76 -28.59 15.67
N GLU A 790 9.76 -29.39 14.60
CA GLU A 790 9.48 -30.83 14.65
C GLU A 790 10.52 -31.59 15.50
N ASP A 791 11.81 -31.31 15.27
CA ASP A 791 12.89 -31.89 16.10
C ASP A 791 12.81 -31.42 17.55
N ALA A 792 12.48 -30.13 17.74
CA ALA A 792 12.32 -29.56 19.08
C ALA A 792 11.14 -30.19 19.87
N VAL A 793 10.04 -30.55 19.20
CA VAL A 793 8.91 -31.29 19.82
C VAL A 793 9.41 -32.63 20.41
N GLU A 794 10.17 -33.41 19.65
CA GLU A 794 10.70 -34.69 20.13
C GLU A 794 11.78 -34.49 21.19
N PHE A 795 12.66 -33.51 21.04
CA PHE A 795 13.71 -33.18 22.02
C PHE A 795 13.15 -32.79 23.39
N PHE A 796 12.08 -31.99 23.40
CA PHE A 796 11.41 -31.54 24.66
C PHE A 796 10.19 -32.36 25.05
N LYS A 797 10.01 -33.55 24.52
CA LYS A 797 8.87 -34.44 24.75
C LYS A 797 8.52 -34.66 26.25
N HIS A 798 9.54 -34.69 27.13
CA HIS A 798 9.37 -34.89 28.57
C HIS A 798 9.19 -33.58 29.35
N ILE A 799 9.07 -32.43 28.68
CA ILE A 799 8.82 -31.12 29.30
C ILE A 799 7.43 -30.61 28.82
N PRO A 800 6.34 -30.98 29.53
CA PRO A 800 4.97 -30.76 29.04
C PRO A 800 4.66 -29.33 28.65
N LYS A 801 5.21 -28.34 29.37
CA LYS A 801 4.97 -26.91 29.09
C LYS A 801 5.58 -26.46 27.77
N ILE A 802 6.79 -26.91 27.46
CA ILE A 802 7.49 -26.61 26.22
C ILE A 802 6.88 -27.42 25.07
N HIS A 803 6.71 -28.71 25.27
CA HIS A 803 6.16 -29.64 24.30
C HIS A 803 4.79 -29.17 23.76
N ARG A 804 3.87 -28.78 24.67
CA ARG A 804 2.52 -28.32 24.27
C ARG A 804 2.57 -27.10 23.35
N LYS A 805 3.46 -26.10 23.64
CA LYS A 805 3.60 -24.92 22.81
C LYS A 805 4.20 -25.24 21.44
N LEU A 806 5.19 -26.12 21.39
CA LEU A 806 5.79 -26.54 20.13
C LEU A 806 4.82 -27.37 19.29
N GLN A 807 4.03 -28.25 19.94
CA GLN A 807 3.03 -29.06 19.23
C GLN A 807 2.00 -28.21 18.50
N THR A 808 1.57 -27.06 19.07
CA THR A 808 0.63 -26.16 18.36
C THR A 808 1.22 -25.57 17.08
N ILE A 809 2.54 -25.39 17.01
CA ILE A 809 3.21 -24.92 15.78
C ILE A 809 3.23 -26.04 14.72
N VAL A 810 3.46 -27.28 15.15
CA VAL A 810 3.38 -28.45 14.24
C VAL A 810 1.94 -28.65 13.75
N ASP A 811 0.95 -28.51 14.64
CA ASP A 811 -0.48 -28.69 14.31
C ASP A 811 -0.94 -27.74 13.19
N VAL A 812 -0.39 -26.52 13.13
CA VAL A 812 -0.69 -25.57 12.04
C VAL A 812 0.17 -25.79 10.78
N GLY A 813 0.96 -26.87 10.72
CA GLY A 813 1.78 -27.20 9.55
C GLY A 813 3.10 -26.46 9.44
N LEU A 814 3.66 -25.92 10.54
CA LEU A 814 4.93 -25.18 10.58
C LEU A 814 6.07 -25.98 11.27
N GLY A 815 5.99 -27.31 11.27
CA GLY A 815 7.02 -28.17 11.85
C GLY A 815 8.41 -28.00 11.26
N TYR A 816 8.48 -27.68 9.95
CA TYR A 816 9.72 -27.51 9.20
C TYR A 816 10.47 -26.19 9.50
N VAL A 817 9.80 -25.20 10.10
CA VAL A 817 10.39 -23.89 10.40
C VAL A 817 11.40 -24.05 11.54
N THR A 818 12.55 -23.36 11.47
CA THR A 818 13.51 -23.40 12.57
C THR A 818 13.09 -22.47 13.71
N MET A 819 13.40 -22.86 14.94
CA MET A 819 13.03 -22.14 16.16
C MET A 819 13.51 -20.70 16.17
N GLY A 820 14.71 -20.46 15.67
CA GLY A 820 15.38 -19.14 15.62
C GLY A 820 15.25 -18.40 14.30
N GLN A 821 14.44 -18.88 13.34
CA GLN A 821 14.27 -18.25 12.02
C GLN A 821 13.81 -16.80 12.19
N PRO A 822 14.49 -15.82 11.58
CA PRO A 822 14.06 -14.43 11.67
C PRO A 822 12.62 -14.23 11.15
N ALA A 823 11.83 -13.46 11.88
CA ALA A 823 10.44 -13.17 11.49
C ALA A 823 10.29 -12.52 10.11
N THR A 824 11.34 -11.81 9.67
CA THR A 824 11.40 -11.14 8.36
C THR A 824 11.57 -12.10 7.18
N THR A 825 11.93 -13.35 7.43
CA THR A 825 12.10 -14.39 6.40
C THR A 825 10.86 -15.29 6.26
N LEU A 826 9.88 -15.14 7.15
CA LEU A 826 8.62 -15.89 7.07
C LEU A 826 7.73 -15.26 5.99
N SER A 827 7.06 -16.12 5.22
CA SER A 827 5.98 -15.70 4.31
C SER A 827 4.77 -15.16 5.12
N GLY A 828 3.89 -14.40 4.45
CA GLY A 828 2.67 -13.89 5.09
C GLY A 828 1.80 -15.00 5.67
N GLY A 829 1.64 -16.11 4.95
CA GLY A 829 0.88 -17.27 5.42
C GLY A 829 1.55 -17.99 6.59
N GLU A 830 2.88 -18.11 6.61
CA GLU A 830 3.63 -18.66 7.75
C GLU A 830 3.49 -17.78 9.00
N ALA A 831 3.61 -16.45 8.84
CA ALA A 831 3.41 -15.49 9.91
C ALA A 831 2.00 -15.59 10.50
N GLN A 832 0.98 -15.70 9.67
CA GLN A 832 -0.41 -15.86 10.06
C GLN A 832 -0.63 -17.16 10.85
N ARG A 833 -0.14 -18.29 10.34
CA ARG A 833 -0.21 -19.58 11.04
C ARG A 833 0.56 -19.58 12.36
N MET A 834 1.69 -18.86 12.43
CA MET A 834 2.44 -18.68 13.68
C MET A 834 1.63 -17.90 14.73
N LYS A 835 0.89 -16.85 14.31
CA LYS A 835 -0.04 -16.14 15.19
C LYS A 835 -1.14 -17.06 15.71
N LEU A 836 -1.71 -17.88 14.83
CA LEU A 836 -2.72 -18.87 15.20
C LEU A 836 -2.15 -19.87 16.24
N ALA A 837 -0.98 -20.42 16.00
CA ALA A 837 -0.30 -21.33 16.94
C ALA A 837 -0.08 -20.69 18.32
N SER A 838 0.28 -19.41 18.34
CA SER A 838 0.46 -18.65 19.59
C SER A 838 -0.85 -18.46 20.37
N GLU A 839 -2.00 -18.45 19.74
CA GLU A 839 -3.29 -18.37 20.43
C GLU A 839 -3.80 -19.75 20.88
N LEU A 840 -3.50 -20.81 20.11
CA LEU A 840 -3.95 -22.18 20.39
C LEU A 840 -3.46 -22.75 21.72
N HIS A 841 -2.26 -22.39 22.18
CA HIS A 841 -1.73 -22.90 23.44
C HIS A 841 -2.33 -22.19 24.67
N LYS A 842 -3.01 -21.06 24.49
CA LYS A 842 -3.69 -20.34 25.56
C LYS A 842 -4.98 -21.06 25.94
N ILE A 843 -5.31 -21.04 27.22
CA ILE A 843 -6.58 -21.60 27.67
C ILE A 843 -7.71 -20.70 27.19
N SER A 844 -8.59 -21.25 26.35
CA SER A 844 -9.79 -20.56 25.90
C SER A 844 -10.98 -20.93 26.79
N ASN A 845 -11.79 -19.93 27.12
CA ASN A 845 -13.06 -20.12 27.85
C ASN A 845 -14.27 -20.26 26.90
N GLY A 846 -14.02 -20.39 25.58
CA GLY A 846 -15.08 -20.55 24.60
C GLY A 846 -15.87 -19.28 24.26
N LYS A 847 -15.27 -18.08 24.52
CA LYS A 847 -15.93 -16.79 24.26
C LYS A 847 -15.07 -15.84 23.41
N ASN A 848 -14.08 -16.38 22.72
CA ASN A 848 -13.23 -15.59 21.85
C ASN A 848 -13.82 -15.53 20.44
N PHE A 849 -13.62 -14.39 19.77
CA PHE A 849 -13.98 -14.17 18.37
C PHE A 849 -12.69 -14.05 17.55
N TYR A 850 -12.44 -15.03 16.68
CA TYR A 850 -11.28 -15.07 15.81
C TYR A 850 -11.65 -14.52 14.44
N ILE A 851 -10.83 -13.62 13.91
CA ILE A 851 -10.92 -13.13 12.53
C ILE A 851 -9.65 -13.53 11.79
N LEU A 852 -9.80 -14.24 10.68
CA LEU A 852 -8.72 -14.65 9.79
C LEU A 852 -8.99 -14.12 8.39
N ASP A 853 -7.98 -13.45 7.83
CA ASP A 853 -8.05 -12.89 6.48
C ASP A 853 -7.23 -13.77 5.53
N GLU A 854 -7.91 -14.47 4.62
CA GLU A 854 -7.36 -15.40 3.63
C GLU A 854 -6.32 -16.39 4.21
N PRO A 855 -6.70 -17.21 5.23
CA PRO A 855 -5.74 -18.06 5.92
C PRO A 855 -5.18 -19.22 5.07
N THR A 856 -5.72 -19.48 3.90
CA THR A 856 -5.25 -20.53 2.99
C THR A 856 -4.20 -20.08 1.98
N THR A 857 -3.82 -18.82 2.06
CA THR A 857 -2.78 -18.23 1.21
C THR A 857 -1.49 -19.05 1.22
N GLY A 858 -1.02 -19.48 0.06
CA GLY A 858 0.22 -20.24 -0.10
C GLY A 858 0.18 -21.67 0.44
N LEU A 859 -1.01 -22.24 0.62
CA LEU A 859 -1.19 -23.57 1.17
C LEU A 859 -1.58 -24.60 0.10
N HIS A 860 -0.90 -25.73 0.13
CA HIS A 860 -1.33 -26.93 -0.57
C HIS A 860 -2.62 -27.50 0.07
N SER A 861 -3.43 -28.23 -0.69
CA SER A 861 -4.71 -28.79 -0.21
C SER A 861 -4.57 -29.65 1.06
N ASP A 862 -3.45 -30.33 1.25
CA ASP A 862 -3.16 -31.09 2.48
C ASP A 862 -2.91 -30.17 3.70
N ASP A 863 -2.21 -29.05 3.49
CA ASP A 863 -2.00 -28.05 4.53
C ASP A 863 -3.32 -27.34 4.90
N ILE A 864 -4.21 -27.13 3.92
CA ILE A 864 -5.55 -26.60 4.15
C ILE A 864 -6.37 -27.58 5.00
N ALA A 865 -6.31 -28.88 4.73
CA ALA A 865 -6.99 -29.89 5.55
C ALA A 865 -6.52 -29.86 7.01
N ARG A 866 -5.21 -29.71 7.26
CA ARG A 866 -4.65 -29.57 8.62
C ARG A 866 -5.13 -28.28 9.28
N LEU A 867 -5.08 -27.14 8.55
CA LEU A 867 -5.57 -25.85 9.06
C LEU A 867 -7.05 -25.92 9.44
N LEU A 868 -7.89 -26.51 8.58
CA LEU A 868 -9.31 -26.68 8.87
C LEU A 868 -9.56 -27.52 10.12
N HIS A 869 -8.79 -28.59 10.31
CA HIS A 869 -8.86 -29.38 11.56
C HIS A 869 -8.61 -28.53 12.81
N VAL A 870 -7.62 -27.65 12.74
CA VAL A 870 -7.31 -26.70 13.83
C VAL A 870 -8.43 -25.69 14.05
N LEU A 871 -8.97 -25.09 12.98
CA LEU A 871 -10.08 -24.12 13.07
C LEU A 871 -11.36 -24.79 13.63
N GLN A 872 -11.67 -26.01 13.21
CA GLN A 872 -12.80 -26.77 13.74
C GLN A 872 -12.63 -27.05 15.24
N ARG A 873 -11.44 -27.40 15.71
CA ARG A 873 -11.15 -27.56 17.16
C ARG A 873 -11.39 -26.28 17.96
N LEU A 874 -11.07 -25.10 17.40
CA LEU A 874 -11.36 -23.81 18.05
C LEU A 874 -12.87 -23.59 18.18
N VAL A 875 -13.61 -23.90 17.14
CA VAL A 875 -15.08 -23.76 17.12
C VAL A 875 -15.72 -24.76 18.10
N ASP A 876 -15.26 -26.02 18.12
CA ASP A 876 -15.74 -27.05 19.03
C ASP A 876 -15.45 -26.71 20.53
N ALA A 877 -14.44 -25.85 20.77
CA ALA A 877 -14.18 -25.29 22.10
C ALA A 877 -15.12 -24.13 22.47
N GLY A 878 -16.11 -23.80 21.64
CA GLY A 878 -17.13 -22.76 21.88
C GLY A 878 -16.79 -21.37 21.36
N ASN A 879 -15.68 -21.21 20.64
CA ASN A 879 -15.29 -19.93 20.07
C ASN A 879 -16.00 -19.69 18.73
N THR A 880 -16.09 -18.44 18.31
CA THR A 880 -16.54 -18.08 16.97
C THR A 880 -15.33 -17.81 16.09
N VAL A 881 -15.31 -18.38 14.90
CA VAL A 881 -14.27 -18.19 13.89
C VAL A 881 -14.90 -17.60 12.63
N LEU A 882 -14.43 -16.42 12.23
CA LEU A 882 -14.80 -15.78 10.98
C LEU A 882 -13.60 -15.78 10.05
N VAL A 883 -13.79 -16.26 8.83
CA VAL A 883 -12.76 -16.26 7.78
C VAL A 883 -13.23 -15.41 6.58
N ILE A 884 -12.35 -14.58 6.04
CA ILE A 884 -12.53 -14.03 4.70
C ILE A 884 -11.85 -15.02 3.77
N GLU A 885 -12.57 -15.61 2.81
CA GLU A 885 -11.99 -16.67 1.99
C GLU A 885 -12.52 -16.72 0.56
N HIS A 886 -11.68 -17.25 -0.32
CA HIS A 886 -11.97 -17.56 -1.71
C HIS A 886 -11.81 -19.06 -2.00
N ASN A 887 -11.09 -19.77 -1.14
CA ASN A 887 -10.88 -21.21 -1.29
C ASN A 887 -12.18 -21.99 -1.03
N LEU A 888 -12.62 -22.70 -2.05
CA LEU A 888 -13.90 -23.42 -2.02
C LEU A 888 -13.90 -24.55 -0.99
N ASP A 889 -12.76 -25.16 -0.70
CA ASP A 889 -12.65 -26.23 0.29
C ASP A 889 -12.91 -25.70 1.71
N VAL A 890 -12.47 -24.48 2.03
CA VAL A 890 -12.81 -23.84 3.29
C VAL A 890 -14.27 -23.42 3.32
N ILE A 891 -14.75 -22.79 2.25
CA ILE A 891 -16.12 -22.26 2.16
C ILE A 891 -17.14 -23.40 2.31
N LYS A 892 -16.92 -24.56 1.68
CA LYS A 892 -17.83 -25.71 1.81
C LYS A 892 -17.88 -26.32 3.20
N THR A 893 -16.86 -26.05 4.04
CA THR A 893 -16.81 -26.55 5.43
C THR A 893 -17.39 -25.58 6.45
N ALA A 894 -17.69 -24.32 6.06
CA ALA A 894 -18.26 -23.31 6.93
C ALA A 894 -19.70 -23.65 7.35
N ASP A 895 -20.09 -23.24 8.56
CA ASP A 895 -21.46 -23.40 9.05
C ASP A 895 -22.40 -22.36 8.43
N TYR A 896 -21.87 -21.15 8.17
CA TYR A 896 -22.62 -20.02 7.64
C TYR A 896 -21.75 -19.19 6.68
N ILE A 897 -22.35 -18.76 5.59
CA ILE A 897 -21.71 -17.95 4.56
C ILE A 897 -22.40 -16.59 4.47
N ILE A 898 -21.61 -15.54 4.27
CA ILE A 898 -22.05 -14.21 3.89
C ILE A 898 -21.39 -13.88 2.56
N ASP A 899 -22.17 -13.85 1.48
CA ASP A 899 -21.67 -13.62 0.13
C ASP A 899 -21.96 -12.19 -0.32
N LEU A 900 -20.88 -11.43 -0.65
CA LEU A 900 -20.94 -10.04 -1.10
C LEU A 900 -20.72 -9.95 -2.61
N GLY A 901 -21.40 -9.01 -3.23
CA GLY A 901 -21.26 -8.75 -4.67
C GLY A 901 -22.24 -7.71 -5.19
N PRO A 902 -22.72 -7.87 -6.46
CA PRO A 902 -22.36 -8.92 -7.42
C PRO A 902 -20.97 -8.74 -8.04
N GLU A 903 -20.50 -7.50 -8.14
CA GLU A 903 -19.23 -7.15 -8.78
C GLU A 903 -18.25 -6.52 -7.77
N GLY A 904 -17.05 -6.10 -8.23
CA GLY A 904 -16.11 -5.31 -7.47
C GLY A 904 -16.42 -3.81 -7.51
N GLY A 905 -15.79 -3.04 -6.62
CA GLY A 905 -15.87 -1.58 -6.59
C GLY A 905 -17.30 -1.05 -6.45
N GLU A 906 -17.70 -0.11 -7.31
CA GLU A 906 -19.05 0.49 -7.29
C GLU A 906 -20.16 -0.50 -7.64
N GLY A 907 -19.87 -1.53 -8.41
CA GLY A 907 -20.81 -2.60 -8.75
C GLY A 907 -21.06 -3.57 -7.59
N GLY A 908 -20.22 -3.52 -6.54
CA GLY A 908 -20.29 -4.36 -5.35
C GLY A 908 -20.99 -3.70 -4.17
N GLY A 909 -20.61 -4.11 -2.98
CA GLY A 909 -21.03 -3.51 -1.73
C GLY A 909 -22.43 -3.89 -1.25
N THR A 910 -23.02 -4.93 -1.82
CA THR A 910 -24.30 -5.48 -1.39
C THR A 910 -24.14 -6.93 -0.91
N ILE A 911 -25.06 -7.39 -0.05
CA ILE A 911 -25.14 -8.79 0.34
C ILE A 911 -26.01 -9.51 -0.70
N LEU A 912 -25.45 -10.49 -1.39
CA LEU A 912 -26.16 -11.30 -2.36
C LEU A 912 -26.96 -12.41 -1.69
N ALA A 913 -26.32 -13.07 -0.75
CA ALA A 913 -26.90 -14.19 -0.05
C ALA A 913 -26.25 -14.40 1.33
N THR A 914 -27.02 -14.95 2.23
CA THR A 914 -26.54 -15.44 3.54
C THR A 914 -27.20 -16.79 3.82
N GLY A 915 -26.48 -17.71 4.42
CA GLY A 915 -27.01 -19.02 4.76
C GLY A 915 -25.94 -20.10 4.81
N THR A 916 -26.39 -21.36 4.86
CA THR A 916 -25.48 -22.50 4.76
C THR A 916 -24.93 -22.67 3.34
N PRO A 917 -23.82 -23.36 3.14
CA PRO A 917 -23.30 -23.65 1.79
C PRO A 917 -24.38 -24.30 0.88
N GLU A 918 -25.22 -25.17 1.41
CA GLU A 918 -26.30 -25.84 0.71
C GLU A 918 -27.40 -24.87 0.25
N GLU A 919 -27.62 -23.77 0.95
CA GLU A 919 -28.53 -22.69 0.57
C GLU A 919 -27.94 -21.82 -0.50
N ILE A 920 -26.67 -21.45 -0.35
CA ILE A 920 -25.95 -20.53 -1.25
C ILE A 920 -25.82 -21.11 -2.67
N ILE A 921 -25.62 -22.41 -2.83
CA ILE A 921 -25.51 -23.05 -4.17
C ILE A 921 -26.79 -22.90 -5.02
N ASN A 922 -27.90 -22.54 -4.40
CA ASN A 922 -29.19 -22.33 -5.10
C ASN A 922 -29.43 -20.86 -5.49
N VAL A 923 -28.58 -19.93 -5.07
CA VAL A 923 -28.71 -18.51 -5.40
C VAL A 923 -28.04 -18.23 -6.75
N LYS A 924 -28.81 -17.87 -7.74
CA LYS A 924 -28.35 -17.70 -9.14
C LYS A 924 -27.37 -16.53 -9.31
N GLU A 925 -27.54 -15.50 -8.52
CA GLU A 925 -26.73 -14.28 -8.55
C GLU A 925 -25.37 -14.45 -7.86
N SER A 926 -25.21 -15.52 -7.05
CA SER A 926 -23.98 -15.81 -6.32
C SER A 926 -22.97 -16.57 -7.20
N TYR A 927 -21.88 -15.91 -7.57
CA TYR A 927 -20.75 -16.57 -8.22
C TYR A 927 -20.15 -17.65 -7.31
N THR A 928 -19.99 -17.35 -6.01
CA THR A 928 -19.52 -18.32 -5.01
C THR A 928 -20.41 -19.56 -5.00
N GLY A 929 -21.73 -19.39 -5.01
CA GLY A 929 -22.69 -20.50 -5.08
C GLY A 929 -22.56 -21.33 -6.35
N HIS A 930 -22.33 -20.68 -7.48
CA HIS A 930 -22.13 -21.37 -8.76
C HIS A 930 -20.89 -22.30 -8.75
N TYR A 931 -19.75 -21.82 -8.22
CA TYR A 931 -18.53 -22.63 -8.13
C TYR A 931 -18.62 -23.69 -7.03
N LEU A 932 -19.23 -23.38 -5.87
CA LEU A 932 -19.49 -24.37 -4.81
C LEU A 932 -20.31 -25.55 -5.30
N LYS A 933 -21.28 -25.31 -6.15
CA LYS A 933 -22.13 -26.38 -6.72
C LYS A 933 -21.33 -27.45 -7.44
N LYS A 934 -20.22 -27.06 -8.12
CA LYS A 934 -19.36 -28.00 -8.86
C LYS A 934 -18.63 -28.99 -7.95
N ILE A 935 -18.38 -28.63 -6.69
CA ILE A 935 -17.60 -29.45 -5.75
C ILE A 935 -18.44 -30.07 -4.64
N MET A 936 -19.71 -29.64 -4.47
CA MET A 936 -20.60 -30.20 -3.45
C MET A 936 -21.63 -31.16 -4.01
N VAL A 937 -21.89 -31.11 -5.30
CA VAL A 937 -22.81 -32.01 -6.04
C VAL A 937 -21.98 -32.90 -6.97
#